data_6b52010129ee73e027311b7f8884af4f
#
_entry.id   6b52010129ee73e027311b7f8884af4f
#
_cell.length_a   1.000
_cell.length_b   1.000
_cell.length_c   1.000
_cell.angle_alpha   90.00
_cell.angle_beta   90.00
_cell.angle_gamma   90.00
#
_symmetry.space_group_name_H-M   'P 1'
#
loop_
_entity.id
_entity.type
_entity.pdbx_description
1 polymer ?
#
loop_
_entity_poly.entity_id
_entity_poly.type
_entity_poly.pdbx_seq_one_letter_code
_entity_poly.pdbx_strand_id
1 'polypeptide(L)'
;MKEYTSDKIRNVAVLSHDGAGKTAVVESLLLACGAVDAVGVGKDNKHIMDYEPEEIKRNVTIQLGIAPCEWDGYKLNFLDTPGYSEFCGEVRAALRASDGILLVVSAESGVEMDTERAWDYGVELKLPRMVYVNKMDAEHADFFGCLEKLRAVFGKSIMPLQIPIGEGKDFRGIIDVCKMVAWEWNNGECSEIKVPPEYMAKAREVREMCMEAAAEGDDELLEKYLNGDELTIEELRKGLRQGMLTGRVCPLMCGSAINHIGTAELLRRIITYMPDASQKVMMGTDKKTGEPVLVYPNKPFTAFVFKTLVDPFAGKLSYVRIFSGELKEGDKLYNMSQGKEEKMGKVLTLVGKEQIPVPAAIAGDIVVLPKLPNARTGDTFAAPDFPVVYDPIRFPNPLYTVALVPEKKGEEEKLMNALLKVSEEDPTCQVEKSTEGKQLLVRCMGDVHLDHILTKIERKYGVKAKQEDVYIPYRETIKSKATAEGKHKKQSGGHGQFGHVFLDIEPLTTGEPFEFVDKIFGGAVPKQYIPAVEKGVRETLEKGLIAGFPMINVKVTLTDGSYHPVDSSEMAFKVAAAQALKKAVPEAKPILLEPIYNVDVVIPEDYMGDVMGDFSSRRGRILGMEHHRNRKGIIVVKAQVPLAEMKDYVTVLRSMTQGKGTFNMEFFDYEEVPKKIMDEIIEKRQSE
;
A
#
# COMPACT_ATOMS: atom_id res chain seq x y z
N MET A 1 -0.10 -12.15 31.41
CA MET A 1 1.17 -12.54 30.76
C MET A 1 2.31 -12.39 31.76
N LYS A 2 3.31 -13.29 31.68
CA LYS A 2 4.52 -13.25 32.51
C LYS A 2 5.45 -12.12 32.04
N GLU A 3 6.39 -11.72 32.89
CA GLU A 3 7.49 -10.86 32.47
C GLU A 3 8.54 -11.66 31.71
N TYR A 4 9.00 -11.13 30.58
CA TYR A 4 9.99 -11.74 29.71
C TYR A 4 11.18 -10.81 29.51
N THR A 5 12.34 -11.35 29.18
CA THR A 5 13.50 -10.61 28.69
C THR A 5 13.50 -10.58 27.16
N SER A 6 14.16 -9.61 26.54
CA SER A 6 14.14 -9.42 25.08
C SER A 6 14.62 -10.64 24.29
N ASP A 7 15.53 -11.45 24.86
CA ASP A 7 16.03 -12.71 24.27
C ASP A 7 14.95 -13.81 24.22
N LYS A 8 13.89 -13.67 25.05
CA LYS A 8 12.74 -14.59 25.10
C LYS A 8 11.56 -14.15 24.22
N ILE A 9 11.67 -13.05 23.52
CA ILE A 9 10.60 -12.54 22.65
C ILE A 9 10.90 -12.85 21.19
N ARG A 10 9.87 -13.29 20.44
CA ARG A 10 9.90 -13.50 18.99
C ARG A 10 8.75 -12.74 18.34
N ASN A 11 9.03 -11.93 17.33
CA ASN A 11 8.01 -11.20 16.58
C ASN A 11 8.04 -11.69 15.14
N VAL A 12 6.99 -12.36 14.73
CA VAL A 12 6.93 -13.10 13.48
C VAL A 12 5.76 -12.60 12.63
N ALA A 13 6.06 -12.03 11.47
CA ALA A 13 5.04 -11.73 10.48
C ALA A 13 4.66 -13.00 9.72
N VAL A 14 3.38 -13.31 9.67
CA VAL A 14 2.84 -14.47 8.94
C VAL A 14 2.33 -14.00 7.59
N LEU A 15 3.01 -14.38 6.52
CA LEU A 15 2.74 -13.95 5.15
C LEU A 15 2.36 -15.14 4.27
N SER A 16 1.55 -14.91 3.26
CA SER A 16 1.31 -15.84 2.15
C SER A 16 0.43 -15.19 1.09
N HIS A 17 0.08 -15.96 0.04
CA HIS A 17 -1.05 -15.63 -0.81
C HIS A 17 -2.39 -15.89 -0.09
N ASP A 18 -3.47 -15.41 -0.69
CA ASP A 18 -4.81 -15.67 -0.15
C ASP A 18 -5.17 -17.16 -0.26
N GLY A 19 -5.88 -17.67 0.75
CA GLY A 19 -6.30 -19.06 0.79
C GLY A 19 -5.25 -20.07 1.23
N ALA A 20 -3.95 -19.72 1.46
CA ALA A 20 -2.94 -20.67 1.98
C ALA A 20 -3.17 -21.12 3.44
N GLY A 21 -4.07 -20.41 4.16
CA GLY A 21 -4.45 -20.74 5.52
C GLY A 21 -3.58 -20.08 6.59
N LYS A 22 -3.11 -18.85 6.37
CA LYS A 22 -2.35 -18.04 7.37
C LYS A 22 -3.04 -17.98 8.72
N THR A 23 -4.26 -17.43 8.72
CA THR A 23 -5.09 -17.25 9.91
C THR A 23 -5.33 -18.58 10.61
N ALA A 24 -5.60 -19.67 9.88
CA ALA A 24 -5.72 -21.01 10.45
C ALA A 24 -4.43 -21.49 11.11
N VAL A 25 -3.25 -21.19 10.53
CA VAL A 25 -1.95 -21.50 11.15
C VAL A 25 -1.79 -20.71 12.44
N VAL A 26 -2.04 -19.38 12.42
CA VAL A 26 -1.93 -18.53 13.62
C VAL A 26 -2.87 -19.02 14.72
N GLU A 27 -4.12 -19.30 14.42
CA GLU A 27 -5.09 -19.81 15.39
C GLU A 27 -4.72 -21.18 15.93
N SER A 28 -4.20 -22.09 15.07
CA SER A 28 -3.67 -23.39 15.52
C SER A 28 -2.47 -23.23 16.46
N LEU A 29 -1.61 -22.22 16.23
CA LEU A 29 -0.50 -21.88 17.15
C LEU A 29 -1.03 -21.34 18.49
N LEU A 30 -2.04 -20.46 18.46
CA LEU A 30 -2.69 -19.94 19.68
C LEU A 30 -3.34 -21.07 20.50
N LEU A 31 -4.00 -22.02 19.85
CA LEU A 31 -4.58 -23.18 20.52
C LEU A 31 -3.49 -24.08 21.13
N ALA A 32 -2.42 -24.36 20.39
CA ALA A 32 -1.32 -25.22 20.85
C ALA A 32 -0.61 -24.64 22.10
N CYS A 33 -0.53 -23.32 22.22
CA CYS A 33 0.04 -22.66 23.41
C CYS A 33 -0.99 -22.35 24.52
N GLY A 34 -2.26 -22.75 24.33
CA GLY A 34 -3.31 -22.54 25.33
C GLY A 34 -3.71 -21.04 25.52
N ALA A 35 -3.41 -20.21 24.54
CA ALA A 35 -3.84 -18.81 24.54
C ALA A 35 -5.33 -18.65 24.24
N VAL A 36 -5.92 -19.64 23.59
CA VAL A 36 -7.34 -19.75 23.27
C VAL A 36 -7.81 -21.17 23.52
N ASP A 37 -9.09 -21.33 23.90
CA ASP A 37 -9.68 -22.66 24.23
C ASP A 37 -10.21 -23.39 23.00
N ALA A 38 -10.52 -22.67 21.93
CA ALA A 38 -11.02 -23.22 20.67
C ALA A 38 -10.69 -22.28 19.50
N VAL A 39 -10.59 -22.84 18.32
CA VAL A 39 -10.37 -22.08 17.08
C VAL A 39 -11.54 -22.26 16.13
N GLY A 40 -11.82 -21.25 15.34
CA GLY A 40 -12.86 -21.26 14.32
C GLY A 40 -12.43 -22.02 13.08
N VAL A 41 -12.38 -23.34 13.16
CA VAL A 41 -12.01 -24.18 12.02
C VAL A 41 -13.26 -24.62 11.25
N GLY A 42 -13.29 -24.40 9.94
CA GLY A 42 -14.33 -24.91 9.05
C GLY A 42 -15.49 -23.95 8.80
N LYS A 43 -16.70 -24.50 8.53
CA LYS A 43 -17.89 -23.76 8.06
C LYS A 43 -18.46 -22.71 9.04
N ASP A 44 -18.06 -22.71 10.30
CA ASP A 44 -18.64 -21.82 11.31
C ASP A 44 -17.98 -20.43 11.37
N ASN A 45 -16.95 -20.15 10.56
CA ASN A 45 -16.29 -18.85 10.37
C ASN A 45 -16.14 -17.99 11.65
N LYS A 46 -15.85 -18.60 12.78
CA LYS A 46 -15.58 -17.91 14.04
C LYS A 46 -14.09 -17.76 14.28
N HIS A 47 -13.39 -17.21 13.30
CA HIS A 47 -11.98 -16.88 13.47
C HIS A 47 -11.83 -15.85 14.57
N ILE A 48 -10.85 -16.06 15.46
CA ILE A 48 -10.51 -15.12 16.53
C ILE A 48 -9.79 -13.90 15.95
N MET A 49 -8.99 -14.15 14.91
CA MET A 49 -8.19 -13.12 14.25
C MET A 49 -9.00 -12.29 13.27
N ASP A 50 -9.93 -12.90 12.52
CA ASP A 50 -10.83 -12.24 11.56
C ASP A 50 -12.14 -11.88 12.26
N TYR A 51 -12.16 -10.80 13.03
CA TYR A 51 -13.31 -10.40 13.86
C TYR A 51 -14.12 -9.22 13.30
N GLU A 52 -13.61 -8.53 12.29
CA GLU A 52 -14.36 -7.46 11.65
C GLU A 52 -15.49 -8.05 10.78
N PRO A 53 -16.69 -7.44 10.77
CA PRO A 53 -17.83 -7.97 10.01
C PRO A 53 -17.56 -8.18 8.53
N GLU A 54 -16.69 -7.35 7.92
CA GLU A 54 -16.29 -7.46 6.53
C GLU A 54 -15.41 -8.69 6.29
N GLU A 55 -14.48 -9.00 7.21
CA GLU A 55 -13.63 -10.18 7.18
C GLU A 55 -14.47 -11.44 7.28
N ILE A 56 -15.39 -11.48 8.26
CA ILE A 56 -16.32 -12.61 8.46
C ILE A 56 -17.20 -12.83 7.23
N LYS A 57 -17.78 -11.75 6.67
CA LYS A 57 -18.68 -11.83 5.51
C LYS A 57 -17.97 -12.33 4.26
N ARG A 58 -16.73 -11.93 4.06
CA ARG A 58 -15.92 -12.28 2.86
C ARG A 58 -15.08 -13.52 3.07
N ASN A 59 -14.92 -13.98 4.31
CA ASN A 59 -14.01 -15.05 4.74
C ASN A 59 -12.56 -14.77 4.31
N VAL A 60 -12.11 -13.54 4.54
CA VAL A 60 -10.80 -13.03 4.12
C VAL A 60 -10.27 -12.07 5.17
N THR A 61 -9.02 -12.22 5.57
CA THR A 61 -8.31 -11.27 6.42
C THR A 61 -8.07 -9.95 5.66
N ILE A 62 -8.48 -8.83 6.26
CA ILE A 62 -8.34 -7.48 5.70
C ILE A 62 -7.36 -6.65 6.52
N GLN A 63 -7.39 -6.78 7.84
CA GLN A 63 -6.56 -6.02 8.76
C GLN A 63 -5.47 -6.89 9.39
N LEU A 64 -4.35 -6.25 9.70
CA LEU A 64 -3.30 -6.86 10.51
C LEU A 64 -3.83 -7.21 11.90
N GLY A 65 -3.79 -8.49 12.24
CA GLY A 65 -4.07 -9.01 13.58
C GLY A 65 -2.80 -9.25 14.39
N ILE A 66 -2.88 -9.07 15.72
CA ILE A 66 -1.80 -9.42 16.64
C ILE A 66 -2.25 -10.62 17.48
N ALA A 67 -1.41 -11.66 17.52
CA ALA A 67 -1.65 -12.90 18.22
C ALA A 67 -0.47 -13.22 19.16
N PRO A 68 -0.43 -12.64 20.37
CA PRO A 68 0.59 -12.99 21.36
C PRO A 68 0.28 -14.34 21.99
N CYS A 69 1.30 -15.16 22.16
CA CYS A 69 1.20 -16.40 22.93
C CYS A 69 2.45 -16.65 23.79
N GLU A 70 2.28 -17.48 24.83
CA GLU A 70 3.35 -17.89 25.75
C GLU A 70 3.58 -19.40 25.58
N TRP A 71 4.81 -19.79 25.22
CA TRP A 71 5.16 -21.17 24.99
C TRP A 71 6.58 -21.45 25.50
N ASP A 72 6.75 -22.49 26.29
CA ASP A 72 8.05 -22.99 26.79
C ASP A 72 8.96 -21.88 27.37
N GLY A 73 8.38 -20.92 28.10
CA GLY A 73 9.12 -19.79 28.70
C GLY A 73 9.49 -18.68 27.68
N TYR A 74 8.90 -18.66 26.51
CA TYR A 74 9.03 -17.62 25.50
C TYR A 74 7.69 -16.90 25.27
N LYS A 75 7.78 -15.65 24.84
CA LYS A 75 6.67 -14.86 24.32
C LYS A 75 6.80 -14.75 22.80
N LEU A 76 5.78 -15.18 22.07
CA LEU A 76 5.74 -15.08 20.62
C LEU A 76 4.61 -14.12 20.24
N ASN A 77 4.92 -13.12 19.43
CA ASN A 77 3.93 -12.22 18.84
C ASN A 77 3.80 -12.56 17.36
N PHE A 78 2.72 -13.21 16.98
CA PHE A 78 2.38 -13.43 15.58
C PHE A 78 1.62 -12.23 15.03
N LEU A 79 2.04 -11.78 13.87
CA LEU A 79 1.43 -10.69 13.14
C LEU A 79 0.74 -11.31 11.91
N ASP A 80 -0.56 -11.60 12.06
CA ASP A 80 -1.37 -12.19 10.99
C ASP A 80 -1.73 -11.11 9.95
N THR A 81 -1.41 -11.36 8.68
CA THR A 81 -1.50 -10.36 7.62
C THR A 81 -2.50 -10.76 6.54
N PRO A 82 -3.11 -9.77 5.86
CA PRO A 82 -3.90 -10.04 4.67
C PRO A 82 -3.11 -10.76 3.57
N GLY A 83 -3.77 -11.63 2.82
CA GLY A 83 -3.22 -12.29 1.63
C GLY A 83 -3.45 -11.52 0.34
N TYR A 84 -4.46 -10.66 0.28
CA TYR A 84 -4.77 -9.84 -0.88
C TYR A 84 -3.79 -8.70 -1.07
N SER A 85 -3.28 -8.55 -2.28
CA SER A 85 -2.31 -7.52 -2.65
C SER A 85 -2.78 -6.09 -2.41
N GLU A 86 -4.08 -5.85 -2.40
CA GLU A 86 -4.66 -4.52 -2.17
C GLU A 86 -4.54 -4.05 -0.72
N PHE A 87 -4.33 -4.99 0.22
CA PHE A 87 -4.10 -4.69 1.64
C PHE A 87 -2.61 -4.75 2.02
N CYS A 88 -1.71 -4.57 1.05
CA CYS A 88 -0.26 -4.62 1.29
C CYS A 88 0.26 -3.54 2.26
N GLY A 89 -0.51 -2.48 2.52
CA GLY A 89 -0.22 -1.53 3.59
C GLY A 89 -0.14 -2.20 4.97
N GLU A 90 -1.06 -3.11 5.27
CA GLU A 90 -1.08 -3.90 6.50
C GLU A 90 0.13 -4.84 6.59
N VAL A 91 0.53 -5.44 5.47
CA VAL A 91 1.74 -6.28 5.38
C VAL A 91 3.00 -5.47 5.67
N ARG A 92 3.13 -4.25 5.10
CA ARG A 92 4.26 -3.35 5.36
C ARG A 92 4.33 -2.92 6.83
N ALA A 93 3.18 -2.68 7.47
CA ALA A 93 3.09 -2.38 8.90
C ALA A 93 3.57 -3.56 9.76
N ALA A 94 3.11 -4.77 9.45
CA ALA A 94 3.54 -6.01 10.14
C ALA A 94 5.04 -6.24 10.03
N LEU A 95 5.61 -6.10 8.83
CA LEU A 95 7.03 -6.29 8.58
C LEU A 95 7.91 -5.29 9.35
N ARG A 96 7.44 -4.06 9.52
CA ARG A 96 8.14 -3.04 10.32
C ARG A 96 8.23 -3.43 11.79
N ALA A 97 7.23 -4.14 12.31
CA ALA A 97 7.15 -4.56 13.70
C ALA A 97 7.77 -5.94 13.95
N SER A 98 8.07 -6.73 12.92
CA SER A 98 8.57 -8.10 13.05
C SER A 98 10.10 -8.19 13.04
N ASP A 99 10.60 -9.35 13.49
CA ASP A 99 12.02 -9.73 13.47
C ASP A 99 12.30 -10.83 12.46
N GLY A 100 11.26 -11.55 12.00
CA GLY A 100 11.34 -12.59 10.99
C GLY A 100 9.99 -12.85 10.32
N ILE A 101 10.00 -13.64 9.26
CA ILE A 101 8.83 -13.99 8.45
C ILE A 101 8.58 -15.49 8.49
N LEU A 102 7.33 -15.87 8.77
CA LEU A 102 6.79 -17.19 8.50
C LEU A 102 5.98 -17.13 7.20
N LEU A 103 6.51 -17.71 6.14
CA LEU A 103 5.86 -17.79 4.84
C LEU A 103 5.04 -19.06 4.76
N VAL A 104 3.71 -18.94 4.77
CA VAL A 104 2.79 -20.07 4.68
C VAL A 104 2.49 -20.36 3.21
N VAL A 105 2.62 -21.60 2.79
CA VAL A 105 2.40 -22.06 1.41
C VAL A 105 1.46 -23.26 1.44
N SER A 106 0.52 -23.32 0.52
CA SER A 106 -0.36 -24.49 0.39
C SER A 106 0.35 -25.63 -0.30
N ALA A 107 0.24 -26.84 0.25
CA ALA A 107 0.79 -28.06 -0.37
C ALA A 107 0.16 -28.39 -1.74
N GLU A 108 -1.05 -27.90 -2.02
CA GLU A 108 -1.74 -28.11 -3.30
C GLU A 108 -1.26 -27.13 -4.37
N SER A 109 -1.31 -25.81 -4.07
CA SER A 109 -1.02 -24.76 -5.06
C SER A 109 0.48 -24.45 -5.16
N GLY A 110 1.22 -24.59 -4.09
CA GLY A 110 2.64 -24.27 -4.05
C GLY A 110 2.90 -22.77 -4.10
N VAL A 111 3.85 -22.35 -4.94
CA VAL A 111 4.22 -20.93 -5.10
C VAL A 111 3.18 -20.21 -5.95
N GLU A 112 2.60 -19.17 -5.39
CA GLU A 112 1.72 -18.25 -6.08
C GLU A 112 2.32 -16.83 -6.05
N MET A 113 1.70 -15.90 -6.76
CA MET A 113 2.20 -14.55 -6.95
C MET A 113 2.43 -13.79 -5.64
N ASP A 114 1.48 -13.83 -4.71
CA ASP A 114 1.66 -13.14 -3.43
C ASP A 114 2.68 -13.85 -2.53
N THR A 115 2.97 -15.13 -2.78
CA THR A 115 4.09 -15.86 -2.17
C THR A 115 5.43 -15.26 -2.64
N GLU A 116 5.58 -15.00 -3.94
CA GLU A 116 6.77 -14.35 -4.50
C GLU A 116 6.93 -12.93 -3.93
N ARG A 117 5.85 -12.15 -3.85
CA ARG A 117 5.85 -10.80 -3.28
C ARG A 117 6.22 -10.79 -1.79
N ALA A 118 5.69 -11.73 -1.01
CA ALA A 118 6.02 -11.90 0.39
C ALA A 118 7.51 -12.23 0.59
N TRP A 119 8.05 -13.07 -0.28
CA TRP A 119 9.49 -13.36 -0.31
C TRP A 119 10.33 -12.14 -0.61
N ASP A 120 9.94 -11.36 -1.62
CA ASP A 120 10.63 -10.14 -2.04
C ASP A 120 10.67 -9.09 -0.91
N TYR A 121 9.59 -8.94 -0.15
CA TYR A 121 9.58 -8.09 1.04
C TYR A 121 10.64 -8.52 2.07
N GLY A 122 10.78 -9.83 2.29
CA GLY A 122 11.81 -10.37 3.18
C GLY A 122 13.23 -10.08 2.68
N VAL A 123 13.45 -10.14 1.36
CA VAL A 123 14.74 -9.79 0.74
C VAL A 123 15.01 -8.29 0.88
N GLU A 124 14.04 -7.44 0.53
CA GLU A 124 14.14 -5.98 0.60
C GLU A 124 14.51 -5.51 2.01
N LEU A 125 13.83 -6.07 3.02
CA LEU A 125 13.99 -5.69 4.42
C LEU A 125 15.06 -6.49 5.17
N LYS A 126 15.72 -7.43 4.49
CA LYS A 126 16.73 -8.35 5.05
C LYS A 126 16.22 -9.10 6.29
N LEU A 127 14.95 -9.50 6.26
CA LEU A 127 14.34 -10.28 7.33
C LEU A 127 14.59 -11.78 7.13
N PRO A 128 15.02 -12.51 8.17
CA PRO A 128 15.08 -13.96 8.16
C PRO A 128 13.72 -14.58 7.84
N ARG A 129 13.71 -15.64 7.05
CA ARG A 129 12.49 -16.28 6.55
C ARG A 129 12.47 -17.76 6.88
N MET A 130 11.28 -18.27 7.15
CA MET A 130 10.97 -19.68 7.38
C MET A 130 9.73 -20.01 6.55
N VAL A 131 9.70 -21.15 5.90
CA VAL A 131 8.54 -21.60 5.10
C VAL A 131 7.79 -22.69 5.86
N TYR A 132 6.47 -22.62 5.83
CA TYR A 132 5.58 -23.64 6.35
C TYR A 132 4.63 -24.11 5.26
N VAL A 133 4.79 -25.37 4.82
CA VAL A 133 3.88 -26.01 3.88
C VAL A 133 2.67 -26.52 4.65
N ASN A 134 1.58 -25.80 4.53
CA ASN A 134 0.30 -26.06 5.17
C ASN A 134 -0.63 -26.89 4.27
N LYS A 135 -1.72 -27.39 4.81
CA LYS A 135 -2.71 -28.21 4.09
C LYS A 135 -2.16 -29.53 3.56
N MET A 136 -1.25 -30.15 4.31
CA MET A 136 -0.76 -31.48 3.98
C MET A 136 -1.83 -32.57 3.95
N ASP A 137 -2.99 -32.29 4.55
CA ASP A 137 -4.20 -33.12 4.57
C ASP A 137 -5.10 -32.95 3.33
N ALA A 138 -4.81 -32.01 2.45
CA ALA A 138 -5.58 -31.74 1.24
C ALA A 138 -5.41 -32.88 0.21
N GLU A 139 -6.43 -33.14 -0.60
CA GLU A 139 -6.50 -34.29 -1.52
C GLU A 139 -5.33 -34.35 -2.53
N HIS A 140 -4.86 -33.16 -2.95
CA HIS A 140 -3.77 -33.03 -3.92
C HIS A 140 -2.48 -32.48 -3.29
N ALA A 141 -2.29 -32.68 -2.00
CA ALA A 141 -1.07 -32.27 -1.32
C ALA A 141 0.14 -33.02 -1.87
N ASP A 142 1.18 -32.27 -2.24
CA ASP A 142 2.46 -32.81 -2.72
C ASP A 142 3.60 -31.97 -2.13
N PHE A 143 4.20 -32.49 -1.05
CA PHE A 143 5.29 -31.81 -0.35
C PHE A 143 6.55 -31.65 -1.20
N PHE A 144 6.97 -32.70 -1.88
CA PHE A 144 8.20 -32.67 -2.65
C PHE A 144 8.07 -31.87 -3.93
N GLY A 145 6.93 -31.92 -4.61
CA GLY A 145 6.64 -31.07 -5.74
C GLY A 145 6.53 -29.59 -5.33
N CYS A 146 5.97 -29.30 -4.16
CA CYS A 146 5.97 -27.95 -3.59
C CYS A 146 7.40 -27.47 -3.28
N LEU A 147 8.27 -28.32 -2.68
CA LEU A 147 9.68 -28.02 -2.43
C LEU A 147 10.43 -27.72 -3.72
N GLU A 148 10.22 -28.50 -4.78
CA GLU A 148 10.84 -28.24 -6.09
C GLU A 148 10.42 -26.91 -6.68
N LYS A 149 9.12 -26.56 -6.64
CA LYS A 149 8.60 -25.26 -7.08
C LYS A 149 9.22 -24.11 -6.26
N LEU A 150 9.29 -24.26 -4.94
CA LEU A 150 9.93 -23.27 -4.06
C LEU A 150 11.41 -23.07 -4.40
N ARG A 151 12.14 -24.14 -4.65
CA ARG A 151 13.55 -24.08 -5.05
C ARG A 151 13.76 -23.50 -6.45
N ALA A 152 12.86 -23.77 -7.38
CA ALA A 152 12.91 -23.22 -8.72
C ALA A 152 12.79 -21.68 -8.72
N VAL A 153 11.95 -21.13 -7.82
CA VAL A 153 11.70 -19.70 -7.73
C VAL A 153 12.66 -18.99 -6.76
N PHE A 154 12.88 -19.56 -5.57
CA PHE A 154 13.64 -18.91 -4.48
C PHE A 154 15.06 -19.44 -4.29
N GLY A 155 15.44 -20.44 -5.05
CA GLY A 155 16.79 -21.01 -5.05
C GLY A 155 17.01 -22.10 -4.00
N LYS A 156 18.25 -22.56 -3.93
CA LYS A 156 18.66 -23.69 -3.09
C LYS A 156 18.69 -23.40 -1.58
N SER A 157 18.46 -22.15 -1.17
CA SER A 157 18.38 -21.76 0.24
C SER A 157 17.23 -22.45 1.00
N ILE A 158 16.19 -22.92 0.29
CA ILE A 158 15.06 -23.63 0.89
C ILE A 158 15.52 -25.00 1.39
N MET A 159 15.53 -25.15 2.73
CA MET A 159 16.07 -26.33 3.41
C MET A 159 14.99 -27.02 4.24
N PRO A 160 14.54 -28.22 3.83
CA PRO A 160 13.54 -28.96 4.59
C PRO A 160 14.15 -29.50 5.89
N LEU A 161 13.63 -29.09 7.03
CA LEU A 161 13.98 -29.61 8.35
C LEU A 161 13.01 -30.71 8.80
N GLN A 162 11.92 -30.87 8.06
CA GLN A 162 10.92 -31.91 8.28
C GLN A 162 10.48 -32.47 6.94
N ILE A 163 10.10 -33.76 6.94
CA ILE A 163 9.42 -34.42 5.83
C ILE A 163 8.13 -35.05 6.33
N PRO A 164 7.04 -35.10 5.52
CA PRO A 164 5.77 -35.66 5.95
C PRO A 164 5.77 -37.18 6.05
N ILE A 165 4.89 -37.74 6.90
CA ILE A 165 4.49 -39.14 6.90
C ILE A 165 3.10 -39.21 6.28
N GLY A 166 3.04 -39.69 5.04
CA GLY A 166 1.82 -39.66 4.21
C GLY A 166 1.53 -38.27 3.66
N GLU A 167 0.56 -38.19 2.77
CA GLU A 167 0.06 -36.96 2.14
C GLU A 167 -1.45 -37.09 1.89
N GLY A 168 -2.17 -35.99 1.78
CA GLY A 168 -3.62 -36.01 1.62
C GLY A 168 -4.29 -36.67 2.81
N LYS A 169 -5.23 -37.59 2.54
CA LYS A 169 -5.98 -38.31 3.58
C LYS A 169 -5.09 -39.22 4.45
N ASP A 170 -3.93 -39.58 3.95
CA ASP A 170 -2.95 -40.45 4.65
C ASP A 170 -1.93 -39.63 5.46
N PHE A 171 -2.01 -38.31 5.44
CA PHE A 171 -1.14 -37.43 6.23
C PHE A 171 -1.41 -37.63 7.73
N ARG A 172 -0.46 -38.20 8.43
CA ARG A 172 -0.59 -38.54 9.84
C ARG A 172 0.59 -38.13 10.71
N GLY A 173 1.65 -37.57 10.13
CA GLY A 173 2.82 -37.24 10.94
C GLY A 173 3.93 -36.51 10.20
N ILE A 174 5.00 -36.25 10.92
CA ILE A 174 6.20 -35.56 10.44
C ILE A 174 7.47 -36.24 10.95
N ILE A 175 8.53 -36.20 10.17
CA ILE A 175 9.86 -36.64 10.53
C ILE A 175 10.77 -35.44 10.69
N ASP A 176 11.39 -35.28 11.85
CA ASP A 176 12.47 -34.32 12.09
C ASP A 176 13.77 -34.89 11.59
N VAL A 177 14.27 -34.42 10.48
CA VAL A 177 15.50 -34.92 9.86
C VAL A 177 16.75 -34.51 10.63
N CYS A 178 16.70 -33.44 11.43
CA CYS A 178 17.84 -33.05 12.27
C CYS A 178 18.04 -34.03 13.46
N LYS A 179 16.94 -34.43 14.08
CA LYS A 179 16.98 -35.37 15.22
C LYS A 179 16.88 -36.84 14.81
N MET A 180 16.43 -37.13 13.60
CA MET A 180 16.09 -38.49 13.12
C MET A 180 15.04 -39.16 14.01
N VAL A 181 13.99 -38.42 14.37
CA VAL A 181 12.81 -38.91 15.09
C VAL A 181 11.55 -38.52 14.32
N ALA A 182 10.46 -39.20 14.57
CA ALA A 182 9.19 -38.93 13.93
C ALA A 182 8.10 -38.71 14.98
N TRP A 183 7.10 -37.90 14.65
CA TRP A 183 5.88 -37.75 15.42
C TRP A 183 4.70 -38.19 14.57
N GLU A 184 3.85 -39.00 15.14
CA GLU A 184 2.63 -39.49 14.50
C GLU A 184 1.42 -39.10 15.35
N TRP A 185 0.37 -38.64 14.66
CA TRP A 185 -0.90 -38.27 15.26
C TRP A 185 -1.94 -39.35 14.99
N ASN A 186 -2.44 -39.99 16.05
CA ASN A 186 -3.48 -40.98 16.00
C ASN A 186 -4.67 -40.50 16.85
N ASN A 187 -5.82 -40.27 16.20
CA ASN A 187 -7.03 -39.76 16.87
C ASN A 187 -6.83 -38.47 17.68
N GLY A 188 -5.95 -37.57 17.20
CA GLY A 188 -5.65 -36.31 17.87
C GLY A 188 -4.54 -36.38 18.95
N GLU A 189 -4.04 -37.57 19.29
CA GLU A 189 -2.92 -37.73 20.20
C GLU A 189 -1.61 -37.85 19.43
N CYS A 190 -0.61 -37.06 19.84
CA CYS A 190 0.74 -37.06 19.26
C CYS A 190 1.65 -38.02 20.03
N SER A 191 2.36 -38.88 19.33
CA SER A 191 3.37 -39.79 19.92
C SER A 191 4.67 -39.70 19.14
N GLU A 192 5.79 -39.73 19.87
CA GLU A 192 7.13 -39.87 19.27
C GLU A 192 7.38 -41.34 18.89
N ILE A 193 7.79 -41.53 17.64
CA ILE A 193 8.11 -42.86 17.08
C ILE A 193 9.49 -42.83 16.41
N LYS A 194 10.04 -43.98 16.16
CA LYS A 194 11.23 -44.12 15.30
C LYS A 194 10.84 -43.78 13.85
N VAL A 195 11.78 -43.24 13.08
CA VAL A 195 11.56 -43.00 11.64
C VAL A 195 11.16 -44.32 10.97
N PRO A 196 9.99 -44.38 10.31
CA PRO A 196 9.56 -45.58 9.62
C PRO A 196 10.56 -46.01 8.54
N PRO A 197 10.80 -47.31 8.36
CA PRO A 197 11.84 -47.82 7.45
C PRO A 197 11.74 -47.32 6.03
N GLU A 198 10.52 -47.12 5.52
CA GLU A 198 10.23 -46.61 4.18
C GLU A 198 10.70 -45.17 3.95
N TYR A 199 10.75 -44.34 5.00
CA TYR A 199 11.21 -42.97 4.94
C TYR A 199 12.69 -42.78 5.30
N MET A 200 13.36 -43.82 5.83
CA MET A 200 14.70 -43.71 6.38
C MET A 200 15.75 -43.26 5.36
N ALA A 201 15.68 -43.74 4.13
CA ALA A 201 16.60 -43.35 3.07
C ALA A 201 16.45 -41.85 2.72
N LYS A 202 15.21 -41.40 2.57
CA LYS A 202 14.91 -39.97 2.26
C LYS A 202 15.26 -39.07 3.43
N ALA A 203 14.99 -39.48 4.66
CA ALA A 203 15.34 -38.71 5.84
C ALA A 203 16.86 -38.50 5.98
N ARG A 204 17.65 -39.53 5.67
CA ARG A 204 19.12 -39.42 5.65
C ARG A 204 19.64 -38.51 4.54
N GLU A 205 19.10 -38.61 3.32
CA GLU A 205 19.42 -37.69 2.20
C GLU A 205 19.20 -36.25 2.61
N VAL A 206 18.01 -35.93 3.16
CA VAL A 206 17.67 -34.56 3.57
C VAL A 206 18.50 -34.10 4.77
N ARG A 207 18.83 -35.01 5.72
CA ARG A 207 19.75 -34.71 6.84
C ARG A 207 21.12 -34.30 6.34
N GLU A 208 21.68 -35.05 5.35
CA GLU A 208 22.97 -34.73 4.76
C GLU A 208 22.99 -33.32 4.15
N MET A 209 21.95 -32.93 3.42
CA MET A 209 21.78 -31.58 2.92
C MET A 209 21.75 -30.55 4.05
N CYS A 210 21.10 -30.86 5.19
CA CYS A 210 21.10 -29.98 6.35
C CYS A 210 22.48 -29.82 6.99
N MET A 211 23.27 -30.90 7.06
CA MET A 211 24.65 -30.87 7.57
C MET A 211 25.57 -30.03 6.69
N GLU A 212 25.47 -30.17 5.37
CA GLU A 212 26.20 -29.39 4.39
C GLU A 212 25.86 -27.89 4.56
N ALA A 213 24.56 -27.54 4.58
CA ALA A 213 24.09 -26.17 4.75
C ALA A 213 24.47 -25.55 6.11
N ALA A 214 24.52 -26.34 7.17
CA ALA A 214 24.97 -25.89 8.48
C ALA A 214 26.47 -25.60 8.51
N ALA A 215 27.25 -26.47 7.85
CA ALA A 215 28.71 -26.35 7.78
C ALA A 215 29.17 -25.13 6.99
N GLU A 216 28.50 -24.81 5.88
CA GLU A 216 28.84 -23.63 5.03
C GLU A 216 28.83 -22.29 5.79
N GLY A 217 28.24 -22.22 6.97
CA GLY A 217 28.04 -21.01 7.75
C GLY A 217 29.07 -20.71 8.83
N ASP A 218 29.93 -21.67 9.14
CA ASP A 218 30.85 -21.60 10.28
C ASP A 218 32.09 -22.38 9.91
N ASP A 219 33.26 -21.75 9.91
CA ASP A 219 34.53 -22.34 9.44
C ASP A 219 34.90 -23.57 10.26
N GLU A 220 34.63 -23.60 11.58
CA GLU A 220 34.89 -24.74 12.45
C GLU A 220 33.99 -25.96 12.09
N LEU A 221 32.71 -25.67 11.80
CA LEU A 221 31.77 -26.70 11.37
C LEU A 221 32.11 -27.24 9.97
N LEU A 222 32.59 -26.36 9.09
CA LEU A 222 33.02 -26.74 7.74
C LEU A 222 34.22 -27.65 7.78
N GLU A 223 35.25 -27.35 8.59
CA GLU A 223 36.42 -28.18 8.76
C GLU A 223 36.04 -29.59 9.32
N LYS A 224 35.17 -29.59 10.33
CA LYS A 224 34.67 -30.84 10.93
C LYS A 224 33.92 -31.70 9.90
N TYR A 225 33.01 -31.08 9.12
CA TYR A 225 32.26 -31.80 8.09
C TYR A 225 33.15 -32.34 6.98
N LEU A 226 34.15 -31.54 6.51
CA LEU A 226 35.07 -31.97 5.46
C LEU A 226 36.00 -33.13 5.93
N ASN A 227 36.30 -33.20 7.24
CA ASN A 227 37.04 -34.31 7.82
C ASN A 227 36.22 -35.61 7.97
N GLY A 228 34.93 -35.57 7.65
CA GLY A 228 34.01 -36.70 7.72
C GLY A 228 33.43 -36.95 9.11
N ASP A 229 33.57 -36.00 10.03
CA ASP A 229 32.97 -36.08 11.36
C ASP A 229 31.50 -35.68 11.32
N GLU A 230 30.64 -36.42 12.02
CA GLU A 230 29.23 -36.03 12.16
C GLU A 230 29.07 -34.77 13.04
N LEU A 231 28.22 -33.86 12.60
CA LEU A 231 27.82 -32.72 13.42
C LEU A 231 26.83 -33.15 14.50
N THR A 232 27.06 -32.72 15.72
CA THR A 232 26.08 -32.87 16.80
C THR A 232 24.80 -32.09 16.51
N ILE A 233 23.71 -32.43 17.20
CA ILE A 233 22.40 -31.69 17.02
C ILE A 233 22.54 -30.21 17.37
N GLU A 234 23.32 -29.87 18.35
CA GLU A 234 23.60 -28.50 18.78
C GLU A 234 24.37 -27.71 17.70
N GLU A 235 25.43 -28.34 17.15
CA GLU A 235 26.22 -27.76 16.06
C GLU A 235 25.37 -27.58 14.79
N LEU A 236 24.58 -28.57 14.43
CA LEU A 236 23.65 -28.50 13.30
C LEU A 236 22.66 -27.36 13.46
N ARG A 237 22.06 -27.20 14.67
CA ARG A 237 21.15 -26.11 14.98
C ARG A 237 21.85 -24.75 14.91
N LYS A 238 23.07 -24.64 15.48
CA LYS A 238 23.86 -23.39 15.44
C LYS A 238 24.14 -22.97 14.00
N GLY A 239 24.62 -23.87 13.16
CA GLY A 239 24.95 -23.61 11.76
C GLY A 239 23.72 -23.22 10.94
N LEU A 240 22.61 -23.97 11.04
CA LEU A 240 21.36 -23.67 10.36
C LEU A 240 20.76 -22.33 10.83
N ARG A 241 20.80 -22.01 12.12
CA ARG A 241 20.36 -20.71 12.65
C ARG A 241 21.20 -19.56 12.08
N GLN A 242 22.52 -19.71 12.06
CA GLN A 242 23.41 -18.70 11.48
C GLN A 242 23.15 -18.54 9.98
N GLY A 243 22.92 -19.63 9.26
CA GLY A 243 22.53 -19.63 7.85
C GLY A 243 21.21 -18.87 7.63
N MET A 244 20.22 -19.06 8.50
CA MET A 244 18.95 -18.36 8.43
C MET A 244 19.10 -16.85 8.70
N LEU A 245 19.85 -16.46 9.72
CA LEU A 245 20.09 -15.05 10.06
C LEU A 245 20.82 -14.30 8.93
N THR A 246 21.65 -14.98 8.17
CA THR A 246 22.37 -14.41 7.01
C THR A 246 21.61 -14.58 5.68
N GLY A 247 20.45 -15.23 5.69
CA GLY A 247 19.62 -15.47 4.51
C GLY A 247 20.11 -16.58 3.57
N ARG A 248 21.15 -17.34 3.95
CA ARG A 248 21.68 -18.49 3.17
C ARG A 248 20.81 -19.72 3.30
N VAL A 249 20.17 -19.90 4.45
CA VAL A 249 19.25 -21.00 4.75
C VAL A 249 17.87 -20.44 5.03
N CYS A 250 16.86 -21.03 4.41
CA CYS A 250 15.47 -20.79 4.72
C CYS A 250 14.84 -22.11 5.17
N PRO A 251 14.65 -22.33 6.49
CA PRO A 251 14.06 -23.55 7.02
C PRO A 251 12.65 -23.78 6.46
N LEU A 252 12.37 -25.02 6.04
CA LEU A 252 11.06 -25.43 5.57
C LEU A 252 10.51 -26.54 6.47
N MET A 253 9.27 -26.36 6.92
CA MET A 253 8.49 -27.30 7.70
C MET A 253 7.17 -27.60 7.00
N CYS A 254 6.44 -28.60 7.50
CA CYS A 254 5.14 -28.98 6.97
C CYS A 254 4.15 -29.36 8.07
N GLY A 255 2.86 -29.31 7.73
CA GLY A 255 1.80 -29.74 8.61
C GLY A 255 0.39 -29.43 8.11
N SER A 256 -0.58 -29.61 9.00
CA SER A 256 -1.98 -29.26 8.78
C SER A 256 -2.48 -28.42 9.95
N ALA A 257 -2.80 -27.14 9.68
CA ALA A 257 -3.36 -26.24 10.68
C ALA A 257 -4.75 -26.70 11.15
N ILE A 258 -5.56 -27.23 10.24
CA ILE A 258 -6.92 -27.70 10.54
C ILE A 258 -6.91 -28.92 11.46
N ASN A 259 -6.00 -29.87 11.21
CA ASN A 259 -5.87 -31.09 12.00
C ASN A 259 -4.88 -30.95 13.16
N HIS A 260 -4.29 -29.75 13.35
CA HIS A 260 -3.28 -29.43 14.36
C HIS A 260 -2.04 -30.34 14.32
N ILE A 261 -1.73 -30.93 13.14
CA ILE A 261 -0.56 -31.78 12.93
C ILE A 261 0.65 -30.90 12.65
N GLY A 262 1.72 -31.06 13.42
CA GLY A 262 2.97 -30.29 13.27
C GLY A 262 3.02 -28.94 13.94
N THR A 263 1.92 -28.44 14.54
CA THR A 263 1.81 -27.09 15.11
C THR A 263 2.76 -26.86 16.29
N ALA A 264 2.82 -27.80 17.25
CA ALA A 264 3.74 -27.69 18.39
C ALA A 264 5.21 -27.72 17.95
N GLU A 265 5.53 -28.52 16.92
CA GLU A 265 6.88 -28.54 16.35
C GLU A 265 7.21 -27.25 15.62
N LEU A 266 6.25 -26.61 14.95
CA LEU A 266 6.44 -25.29 14.35
C LEU A 266 6.79 -24.24 15.41
N LEU A 267 6.10 -24.22 16.58
CA LEU A 267 6.45 -23.35 17.73
C LEU A 267 7.89 -23.57 18.17
N ARG A 268 8.31 -24.84 18.34
CA ARG A 268 9.69 -25.17 18.74
C ARG A 268 10.71 -24.69 17.70
N ARG A 269 10.41 -24.78 16.39
CA ARG A 269 11.30 -24.31 15.32
C ARG A 269 11.39 -22.79 15.28
N ILE A 270 10.27 -22.10 15.49
CA ILE A 270 10.25 -20.64 15.60
C ILE A 270 11.14 -20.17 16.75
N ILE A 271 11.02 -20.76 17.95
CA ILE A 271 11.87 -20.43 19.09
C ILE A 271 13.34 -20.70 18.78
N THR A 272 13.65 -21.83 18.12
CA THR A 272 15.03 -22.27 17.85
C THR A 272 15.73 -21.42 16.81
N TYR A 273 15.06 -21.10 15.71
CA TYR A 273 15.71 -20.53 14.52
C TYR A 273 15.43 -19.04 14.33
N MET A 274 14.21 -18.55 14.64
CA MET A 274 13.89 -17.14 14.46
C MET A 274 14.75 -16.25 15.36
N PRO A 275 15.15 -15.07 14.87
CA PRO A 275 15.88 -14.10 15.69
C PRO A 275 15.06 -13.69 16.89
N ASP A 276 15.72 -13.44 18.00
CA ASP A 276 15.12 -12.86 19.18
C ASP A 276 15.20 -11.33 19.14
N ALA A 277 14.34 -10.68 19.91
CA ALA A 277 14.24 -9.24 19.89
C ALA A 277 15.49 -8.53 20.46
N SER A 278 16.34 -9.22 21.22
CA SER A 278 17.61 -8.65 21.73
C SER A 278 18.67 -8.46 20.66
N GLN A 279 18.54 -9.16 19.53
CA GLN A 279 19.44 -9.06 18.37
C GLN A 279 19.06 -7.95 17.40
N LYS A 280 17.88 -7.34 17.59
CA LYS A 280 17.40 -6.28 16.69
C LYS A 280 18.12 -4.97 16.98
N VAL A 281 18.90 -4.50 16.03
CA VAL A 281 19.50 -3.17 16.05
C VAL A 281 18.77 -2.30 15.04
N MET A 282 18.26 -1.17 15.52
CA MET A 282 17.56 -0.21 14.67
C MET A 282 18.43 0.98 14.35
N MET A 283 18.37 1.44 13.11
CA MET A 283 18.96 2.72 12.74
C MET A 283 17.88 3.80 12.84
N GLY A 284 18.19 4.88 13.54
CA GLY A 284 17.39 6.09 13.61
C GLY A 284 18.25 7.31 13.35
N THR A 285 17.64 8.48 13.38
CA THR A 285 18.32 9.78 13.24
C THR A 285 18.14 10.54 14.54
N ASP A 286 19.25 11.05 15.11
CA ASP A 286 19.19 11.98 16.24
C ASP A 286 18.55 13.30 15.76
N LYS A 287 17.45 13.68 16.37
CA LYS A 287 16.68 14.87 15.96
C LYS A 287 17.41 16.19 16.21
N LYS A 288 18.39 16.22 17.13
CA LYS A 288 19.16 17.43 17.45
C LYS A 288 20.35 17.63 16.51
N THR A 289 21.05 16.55 16.17
CA THR A 289 22.27 16.61 15.35
C THR A 289 22.03 16.30 13.88
N GLY A 290 20.96 15.56 13.56
CA GLY A 290 20.69 15.02 12.22
C GLY A 290 21.55 13.80 11.87
N GLU A 291 22.35 13.29 12.80
CA GLU A 291 23.28 12.18 12.55
C GLU A 291 22.58 10.82 12.75
N PRO A 292 22.98 9.77 12.01
CA PRO A 292 22.46 8.43 12.20
C PRO A 292 22.91 7.83 13.54
N VAL A 293 21.99 7.17 14.23
CA VAL A 293 22.22 6.53 15.53
C VAL A 293 21.79 5.09 15.50
N LEU A 294 22.63 4.18 15.99
CA LEU A 294 22.28 2.78 16.22
C LEU A 294 21.61 2.63 17.58
N VAL A 295 20.40 2.11 17.57
CA VAL A 295 19.59 1.87 18.75
C VAL A 295 19.60 0.37 19.08
N TYR A 296 20.21 0.05 20.21
CA TYR A 296 20.26 -1.30 20.79
C TYR A 296 19.17 -1.44 21.85
N PRO A 297 18.68 -2.65 22.15
CA PRO A 297 17.61 -2.88 23.13
C PRO A 297 17.86 -2.32 24.54
N ASN A 298 19.13 -2.19 24.96
CA ASN A 298 19.55 -1.67 26.25
C ASN A 298 19.71 -0.13 26.31
N LYS A 299 19.36 0.58 25.21
CA LYS A 299 19.36 2.05 25.17
C LYS A 299 18.12 2.63 25.88
N PRO A 300 18.09 3.94 26.17
CA PRO A 300 16.88 4.59 26.65
C PRO A 300 15.66 4.29 25.81
N PHE A 301 14.47 4.44 26.38
CA PHE A 301 13.21 4.10 25.71
C PHE A 301 13.07 4.69 24.32
N THR A 302 12.77 3.82 23.36
CA THR A 302 12.30 4.18 22.03
C THR A 302 11.27 3.19 21.55
N ALA A 303 10.25 3.69 20.86
CA ALA A 303 9.19 2.87 20.30
C ALA A 303 8.66 3.47 18.99
N PHE A 304 8.05 2.65 18.16
CA PHE A 304 7.56 3.02 16.85
C PHE A 304 6.09 2.64 16.66
N VAL A 305 5.27 3.58 16.22
CA VAL A 305 3.86 3.37 15.90
C VAL A 305 3.76 2.77 14.50
N PHE A 306 3.51 1.48 14.39
CA PHE A 306 3.43 0.82 13.08
C PHE A 306 2.01 0.74 12.51
N LYS A 307 0.98 0.94 13.37
CA LYS A 307 -0.44 0.98 12.95
C LYS A 307 -1.25 1.83 13.93
N THR A 308 -2.27 2.50 13.40
CA THR A 308 -3.30 3.17 14.20
C THR A 308 -4.68 2.68 13.79
N LEU A 309 -5.59 2.54 14.74
CA LEU A 309 -6.98 2.13 14.53
C LEU A 309 -7.89 3.03 15.35
N VAL A 310 -9.05 3.39 14.82
CA VAL A 310 -10.08 4.12 15.56
C VAL A 310 -11.18 3.15 16.00
N ASP A 311 -11.18 2.82 17.28
CA ASP A 311 -12.22 2.00 17.90
C ASP A 311 -13.37 2.89 18.39
N PRO A 312 -14.65 2.53 18.14
CA PRO A 312 -15.80 3.36 18.55
C PRO A 312 -15.90 3.56 20.06
N PHE A 313 -15.38 2.62 20.87
CA PHE A 313 -15.49 2.63 22.34
C PHE A 313 -14.17 3.03 23.02
N ALA A 314 -13.06 2.44 22.59
CA ALA A 314 -11.74 2.70 23.16
C ALA A 314 -11.08 3.99 22.59
N GLY A 315 -11.62 4.54 21.52
CA GLY A 315 -11.04 5.67 20.79
C GLY A 315 -9.84 5.24 19.92
N LYS A 316 -8.86 6.13 19.75
CA LYS A 316 -7.68 5.83 18.95
C LYS A 316 -6.78 4.82 19.65
N LEU A 317 -6.47 3.72 18.98
CA LEU A 317 -5.55 2.68 19.40
C LEU A 317 -4.26 2.81 18.57
N SER A 318 -3.13 2.95 19.24
CA SER A 318 -1.81 3.01 18.60
C SER A 318 -1.06 1.71 18.86
N TYR A 319 -0.77 0.97 17.80
CA TYR A 319 -0.02 -0.28 17.83
C TYR A 319 1.46 0.06 17.79
N VAL A 320 2.18 -0.33 18.81
CA VAL A 320 3.54 0.15 19.08
C VAL A 320 4.51 -1.01 19.26
N ARG A 321 5.63 -0.96 18.55
CA ARG A 321 6.78 -1.83 18.76
C ARG A 321 7.81 -1.09 19.60
N ILE A 322 8.21 -1.66 20.73
CA ILE A 322 9.29 -1.13 21.56
C ILE A 322 10.62 -1.65 21.04
N PHE A 323 11.55 -0.74 20.70
CA PHE A 323 12.87 -1.11 20.19
C PHE A 323 13.95 -1.05 21.27
N SER A 324 13.82 -0.16 22.26
CA SER A 324 14.75 -0.06 23.38
C SER A 324 14.07 0.39 24.67
N GLY A 325 14.67 0.05 25.79
CA GLY A 325 14.20 0.44 27.11
C GLY A 325 12.92 -0.26 27.55
N GLU A 326 12.19 0.36 28.46
CA GLU A 326 10.98 -0.12 29.09
C GLU A 326 9.91 0.96 29.08
N LEU A 327 8.64 0.54 29.04
CA LEU A 327 7.44 1.37 29.12
C LEU A 327 6.53 0.83 30.22
N LYS A 328 6.14 1.69 31.16
CA LYS A 328 5.22 1.36 32.27
C LYS A 328 3.93 2.15 32.18
N GLU A 329 2.86 1.60 32.72
CA GLU A 329 1.59 2.33 32.86
C GLU A 329 1.80 3.66 33.58
N GLY A 330 1.29 4.75 33.01
CA GLY A 330 1.39 6.11 33.55
C GLY A 330 2.66 6.88 33.15
N ASP A 331 3.58 6.28 32.42
CA ASP A 331 4.76 6.99 31.90
C ASP A 331 4.33 8.13 30.96
N LYS A 332 5.18 9.15 30.89
CA LYS A 332 5.04 10.22 29.89
C LYS A 332 5.71 9.80 28.60
N LEU A 333 4.95 9.87 27.52
CA LEU A 333 5.46 9.61 26.18
C LEU A 333 5.78 10.93 25.47
N TYR A 334 6.95 11.01 24.88
CA TYR A 334 7.28 12.11 23.99
C TYR A 334 7.28 11.63 22.53
N ASN A 335 6.34 12.17 21.74
CA ASN A 335 6.27 11.92 20.32
C ASN A 335 7.31 12.77 19.61
N MET A 336 8.45 12.16 19.27
CA MET A 336 9.58 12.86 18.63
C MET A 336 9.24 13.32 17.22
N SER A 337 8.43 12.58 16.49
CA SER A 337 8.01 12.95 15.13
C SER A 337 7.18 14.22 15.14
N GLN A 338 6.21 14.31 16.05
CA GLN A 338 5.28 15.44 16.17
C GLN A 338 5.79 16.57 17.09
N GLY A 339 6.81 16.33 17.91
CA GLY A 339 7.33 17.29 18.89
C GLY A 339 6.36 17.56 20.03
N LYS A 340 5.55 16.57 20.45
CA LYS A 340 4.50 16.71 21.46
C LYS A 340 4.62 15.67 22.57
N GLU A 341 4.26 16.08 23.80
CA GLU A 341 4.09 15.15 24.92
C GLU A 341 2.68 14.54 24.84
N GLU A 342 2.61 13.22 25.03
CA GLU A 342 1.37 12.44 25.09
C GLU A 342 1.19 11.90 26.52
N LYS A 343 -0.04 11.99 27.04
CA LYS A 343 -0.40 11.34 28.29
C LYS A 343 -0.84 9.92 28.01
N MET A 344 -0.04 8.97 28.47
CA MET A 344 -0.36 7.57 28.34
C MET A 344 -1.22 7.10 29.53
N GLY A 345 -2.22 6.26 29.21
CA GLY A 345 -2.99 5.51 30.21
C GLY A 345 -2.45 4.09 30.35
N LYS A 346 -3.32 3.11 30.13
CA LYS A 346 -2.99 1.69 30.18
C LYS A 346 -2.11 1.25 29.03
N VAL A 347 -1.25 0.27 29.28
CA VAL A 347 -0.58 -0.52 28.24
C VAL A 347 -1.39 -1.78 28.04
N LEU A 348 -1.71 -2.09 26.78
CA LEU A 348 -2.54 -3.24 26.42
C LEU A 348 -1.77 -4.18 25.49
N THR A 349 -2.10 -5.46 25.54
CA THR A 349 -1.85 -6.40 24.46
C THR A 349 -3.19 -6.86 23.89
N LEU A 350 -3.21 -7.34 22.64
CA LEU A 350 -4.44 -7.80 21.99
C LEU A 350 -4.32 -9.26 21.59
N VAL A 351 -5.40 -10.01 21.77
CA VAL A 351 -5.62 -11.32 21.16
C VAL A 351 -6.88 -11.20 20.32
N GLY A 352 -6.73 -11.06 19.01
CA GLY A 352 -7.83 -10.66 18.15
C GLY A 352 -8.49 -9.37 18.65
N LYS A 353 -9.76 -9.42 19.05
CA LYS A 353 -10.53 -8.29 19.58
C LYS A 353 -10.31 -8.03 21.09
N GLU A 354 -9.81 -9.02 21.81
CA GLU A 354 -9.70 -8.93 23.28
C GLU A 354 -8.53 -8.05 23.69
N GLN A 355 -8.79 -7.08 24.60
CA GLN A 355 -7.81 -6.13 25.13
C GLN A 355 -7.38 -6.57 26.53
N ILE A 356 -6.11 -6.94 26.67
CA ILE A 356 -5.55 -7.46 27.91
C ILE A 356 -4.56 -6.43 28.47
N PRO A 357 -4.81 -5.82 29.67
CA PRO A 357 -3.86 -4.92 30.30
C PRO A 357 -2.56 -5.62 30.70
N VAL A 358 -1.43 -4.95 30.47
CA VAL A 358 -0.11 -5.38 30.93
C VAL A 358 0.54 -4.26 31.75
N PRO A 359 1.25 -4.56 32.86
CA PRO A 359 1.80 -3.54 33.75
C PRO A 359 2.99 -2.80 33.11
N ALA A 360 3.74 -3.48 32.30
CA ALA A 360 4.92 -2.94 31.63
C ALA A 360 5.17 -3.66 30.31
N ALA A 361 5.96 -3.05 29.44
CA ALA A 361 6.44 -3.63 28.19
C ALA A 361 7.90 -3.23 27.98
N ILE A 362 8.70 -4.14 27.44
CA ILE A 362 10.15 -3.98 27.29
C ILE A 362 10.57 -3.96 25.82
N ALA A 363 11.85 -3.65 25.60
CA ALA A 363 12.46 -3.77 24.27
C ALA A 363 12.17 -5.14 23.64
N GLY A 364 11.60 -5.11 22.46
CA GLY A 364 11.15 -6.31 21.76
C GLY A 364 9.65 -6.57 21.83
N ASP A 365 8.93 -5.91 22.70
CA ASP A 365 7.50 -6.17 22.86
C ASP A 365 6.64 -5.38 21.86
N ILE A 366 5.46 -5.92 21.59
CA ILE A 366 4.41 -5.26 20.80
C ILE A 366 3.23 -5.03 21.71
N VAL A 367 2.81 -3.77 21.82
CA VAL A 367 1.72 -3.33 22.67
C VAL A 367 0.80 -2.35 21.97
N VAL A 368 -0.36 -2.13 22.56
CA VAL A 368 -1.33 -1.15 22.08
C VAL A 368 -1.56 -0.09 23.14
N LEU A 369 -1.43 1.16 22.74
CA LEU A 369 -1.60 2.32 23.58
C LEU A 369 -2.90 3.04 23.18
N PRO A 370 -3.93 3.04 24.04
CA PRO A 370 -5.18 3.71 23.74
C PRO A 370 -5.12 5.21 24.04
N LYS A 371 -5.98 5.98 23.34
CA LYS A 371 -6.25 7.40 23.60
C LYS A 371 -5.05 8.34 23.45
N LEU A 372 -4.19 8.07 22.45
CA LEU A 372 -3.12 8.98 22.05
C LEU A 372 -3.60 9.83 20.85
N PRO A 373 -4.11 11.06 21.07
CA PRO A 373 -4.80 11.83 20.01
C PRO A 373 -3.87 12.27 18.88
N ASN A 374 -2.61 12.59 19.20
CA ASN A 374 -1.67 13.07 18.21
C ASN A 374 -0.86 11.96 17.54
N ALA A 375 -0.85 10.73 18.09
CA ALA A 375 -0.09 9.63 17.53
C ALA A 375 -0.61 9.21 16.15
N ARG A 376 0.30 9.01 15.20
CA ARG A 376 0.02 8.56 13.83
C ARG A 376 0.89 7.38 13.46
N THR A 377 0.44 6.59 12.50
CA THR A 377 1.27 5.54 11.92
C THR A 377 2.55 6.15 11.35
N GLY A 378 3.70 5.59 11.75
CA GLY A 378 5.03 6.12 11.40
C GLY A 378 5.68 7.01 12.46
N ASP A 379 4.97 7.38 13.52
CA ASP A 379 5.54 8.18 14.60
C ASP A 379 6.51 7.39 15.48
N THR A 380 7.51 8.09 15.97
CA THR A 380 8.49 7.58 16.95
C THR A 380 8.26 8.20 18.32
N PHE A 381 8.11 7.37 19.34
CA PHE A 381 8.22 7.78 20.72
C PHE A 381 9.63 7.51 21.21
N ALA A 382 10.21 8.45 21.93
CA ALA A 382 11.54 8.30 22.53
C ALA A 382 11.67 9.12 23.82
N ALA A 383 12.67 8.77 24.64
CA ALA A 383 13.02 9.54 25.81
C ALA A 383 13.56 10.93 25.41
N PRO A 384 13.22 12.01 26.12
CA PRO A 384 13.67 13.38 25.78
C PRO A 384 15.18 13.58 25.73
N ASP A 385 15.91 12.81 26.51
CA ASP A 385 17.40 12.79 26.57
C ASP A 385 18.03 11.89 25.49
N PHE A 386 17.20 11.08 24.78
CA PHE A 386 17.61 10.24 23.66
C PHE A 386 16.70 10.49 22.43
N PRO A 387 16.79 11.66 21.79
CA PRO A 387 15.79 12.15 20.82
C PRO A 387 15.95 11.54 19.43
N VAL A 388 15.73 10.24 19.32
CA VAL A 388 15.83 9.49 18.07
C VAL A 388 14.49 9.47 17.33
N VAL A 389 14.54 9.58 16.00
CA VAL A 389 13.41 9.39 15.09
C VAL A 389 13.76 8.29 14.09
N TYR A 390 12.83 7.36 13.89
CA TYR A 390 12.96 6.28 12.91
C TYR A 390 12.37 6.70 11.56
N ASP A 391 12.93 6.14 10.47
CA ASP A 391 12.36 6.31 9.16
C ASP A 391 10.92 5.78 9.11
N PRO A 392 10.01 6.49 8.44
CA PRO A 392 8.62 6.06 8.28
C PRO A 392 8.53 4.78 7.46
N ILE A 393 7.38 4.10 7.57
CA ILE A 393 7.06 2.95 6.72
C ILE A 393 6.87 3.46 5.28
N ARG A 394 7.54 2.81 4.34
CA ARG A 394 7.32 3.08 2.90
C ARG A 394 6.10 2.31 2.44
N PHE A 395 4.95 2.98 2.48
CA PHE A 395 3.73 2.45 1.92
C PHE A 395 3.74 2.56 0.39
N PRO A 396 3.12 1.61 -0.33
CA PRO A 396 2.96 1.72 -1.77
C PRO A 396 2.03 2.90 -2.11
N ASN A 397 2.28 3.54 -3.24
CA ASN A 397 1.41 4.61 -3.73
C ASN A 397 0.09 4.02 -4.21
N PRO A 398 -1.06 4.55 -3.76
CA PRO A 398 -2.35 4.13 -4.28
C PRO A 398 -2.56 4.67 -5.70
N LEU A 399 -2.86 3.78 -6.64
CA LEU A 399 -3.00 4.12 -8.06
C LEU A 399 -4.45 4.14 -8.55
N TYR A 400 -5.37 3.52 -7.81
CA TYR A 400 -6.78 3.49 -8.16
C TYR A 400 -7.48 4.74 -7.63
N THR A 401 -7.89 5.63 -8.53
CA THR A 401 -8.49 6.93 -8.19
C THR A 401 -9.96 6.94 -8.59
N VAL A 402 -10.83 7.33 -7.67
CA VAL A 402 -12.27 7.50 -7.89
C VAL A 402 -12.76 8.81 -7.30
N ALA A 403 -13.80 9.38 -7.87
CA ALA A 403 -14.56 10.46 -7.27
C ALA A 403 -15.72 9.89 -6.46
N LEU A 404 -15.92 10.39 -5.24
CA LEU A 404 -17.00 9.96 -4.37
C LEU A 404 -17.95 11.10 -4.05
N VAL A 405 -19.25 10.82 -4.10
CA VAL A 405 -20.31 11.72 -3.67
C VAL A 405 -21.22 11.01 -2.67
N PRO A 406 -21.79 11.73 -1.68
CA PRO A 406 -22.74 11.12 -0.77
C PRO A 406 -24.05 10.78 -1.50
N GLU A 407 -24.69 9.68 -1.13
CA GLU A 407 -26.00 9.33 -1.68
C GLU A 407 -27.06 10.38 -1.31
N LYS A 408 -26.95 10.98 -0.13
CA LYS A 408 -27.87 12.02 0.36
C LYS A 408 -27.22 13.39 0.22
N LYS A 409 -27.92 14.32 -0.44
CA LYS A 409 -27.48 15.73 -0.52
C LYS A 409 -27.33 16.34 0.87
N GLY A 410 -26.26 17.09 1.09
CA GLY A 410 -25.96 17.76 2.37
C GLY A 410 -25.09 16.92 3.31
N GLU A 411 -24.67 15.71 2.93
CA GLU A 411 -23.75 14.87 3.72
C GLU A 411 -22.28 14.98 3.24
N GLU A 412 -21.93 15.95 2.39
CA GLU A 412 -20.59 16.13 1.80
C GLU A 412 -19.50 16.28 2.88
N GLU A 413 -19.75 17.08 3.90
CA GLU A 413 -18.82 17.30 5.01
C GLU A 413 -18.68 16.03 5.87
N LYS A 414 -19.80 15.33 6.10
CA LYS A 414 -19.80 14.07 6.85
C LYS A 414 -19.02 12.99 6.11
N LEU A 415 -19.18 12.88 4.78
CA LEU A 415 -18.40 11.98 3.93
C LEU A 415 -16.91 12.30 4.00
N MET A 416 -16.55 13.56 3.82
CA MET A 416 -15.16 14.02 3.89
C MET A 416 -14.53 13.66 5.24
N ASN A 417 -15.21 13.93 6.35
CA ASN A 417 -14.73 13.63 7.69
C ASN A 417 -14.59 12.12 7.95
N ALA A 418 -15.51 11.29 7.42
CA ALA A 418 -15.42 9.84 7.51
C ALA A 418 -14.21 9.29 6.73
N LEU A 419 -14.00 9.77 5.51
CA LEU A 419 -12.88 9.36 4.68
C LEU A 419 -11.53 9.80 5.26
N LEU A 420 -11.42 11.00 5.82
CA LEU A 420 -10.20 11.46 6.50
C LEU A 420 -9.84 10.56 7.69
N LYS A 421 -10.83 10.09 8.46
CA LYS A 421 -10.59 9.13 9.55
C LYS A 421 -10.13 7.77 9.03
N VAL A 422 -10.66 7.31 7.90
CA VAL A 422 -10.16 6.07 7.26
C VAL A 422 -8.73 6.27 6.78
N SER A 423 -8.41 7.41 6.17
CA SER A 423 -7.04 7.74 5.74
C SER A 423 -6.03 7.84 6.90
N GLU A 424 -6.49 8.22 8.11
CA GLU A 424 -5.63 8.17 9.30
C GLU A 424 -5.32 6.73 9.75
N GLU A 425 -6.27 5.80 9.55
CA GLU A 425 -6.07 4.38 9.89
C GLU A 425 -5.23 3.67 8.82
N ASP A 426 -5.45 4.01 7.55
CA ASP A 426 -4.85 3.36 6.39
C ASP A 426 -4.11 4.37 5.49
N PRO A 427 -2.79 4.43 5.58
CA PRO A 427 -1.96 5.32 4.75
C PRO A 427 -2.02 5.03 3.24
N THR A 428 -2.55 3.88 2.81
CA THR A 428 -2.79 3.54 1.41
C THR A 428 -4.14 4.05 0.88
N CYS A 429 -4.94 4.68 1.75
CA CYS A 429 -6.15 5.43 1.40
C CYS A 429 -5.86 6.92 1.48
N GLN A 430 -5.77 7.61 0.35
CA GLN A 430 -5.53 9.05 0.27
C GLN A 430 -6.79 9.78 -0.16
N VAL A 431 -7.08 10.90 0.50
CA VAL A 431 -8.28 11.70 0.26
C VAL A 431 -7.87 13.11 -0.14
N GLU A 432 -8.38 13.57 -1.26
CA GLU A 432 -8.07 14.89 -1.82
C GLU A 432 -9.33 15.56 -2.34
N LYS A 433 -9.45 16.89 -2.12
CA LYS A 433 -10.48 17.69 -2.77
C LYS A 433 -9.91 18.34 -4.03
N SER A 434 -10.38 17.90 -5.19
CA SER A 434 -9.98 18.47 -6.48
C SER A 434 -10.41 19.95 -6.56
N THR A 435 -9.50 20.82 -6.98
CA THR A 435 -9.75 22.26 -7.14
C THR A 435 -10.57 22.56 -8.38
N GLU A 436 -10.28 21.91 -9.51
CA GLU A 436 -10.94 22.14 -10.79
C GLU A 436 -12.30 21.42 -10.88
N GLY A 437 -12.32 20.11 -10.66
CA GLY A 437 -13.53 19.29 -10.71
C GLY A 437 -14.46 19.48 -9.50
N LYS A 438 -13.97 20.14 -8.43
CA LYS A 438 -14.67 20.28 -7.13
C LYS A 438 -15.13 18.93 -6.55
N GLN A 439 -14.49 17.84 -6.99
CA GLN A 439 -14.79 16.49 -6.58
C GLN A 439 -13.99 16.08 -5.34
N LEU A 440 -14.55 15.19 -4.56
CA LEU A 440 -13.86 14.48 -3.50
C LEU A 440 -13.24 13.22 -4.10
N LEU A 441 -11.91 13.24 -4.26
CA LEU A 441 -11.16 12.14 -4.81
C LEU A 441 -10.63 11.24 -3.71
N VAL A 442 -10.77 9.94 -3.92
CA VAL A 442 -10.18 8.90 -3.08
C VAL A 442 -9.22 8.09 -3.95
N ARG A 443 -7.97 7.99 -3.50
CA ARG A 443 -6.97 7.10 -4.09
C ARG A 443 -6.79 5.92 -3.16
N CYS A 444 -6.89 4.71 -3.68
CA CYS A 444 -6.73 3.46 -2.94
C CYS A 444 -5.98 2.42 -3.77
N MET A 445 -5.79 1.24 -3.23
CA MET A 445 -4.98 0.21 -3.90
C MET A 445 -5.71 -0.49 -5.03
N GLY A 446 -7.05 -0.58 -5.00
CA GLY A 446 -7.86 -1.24 -6.02
C GLY A 446 -9.35 -1.21 -5.67
N ASP A 447 -10.13 -1.94 -6.45
CA ASP A 447 -11.59 -2.00 -6.33
C ASP A 447 -12.05 -2.75 -5.06
N VAL A 448 -11.36 -3.82 -4.67
CA VAL A 448 -11.66 -4.55 -3.41
C VAL A 448 -11.37 -3.67 -2.20
N HIS A 449 -10.25 -2.89 -2.25
CA HIS A 449 -9.92 -1.94 -1.20
C HIS A 449 -10.97 -0.81 -1.12
N LEU A 450 -11.40 -0.27 -2.25
CA LEU A 450 -12.44 0.75 -2.29
C LEU A 450 -13.76 0.24 -1.69
N ASP A 451 -14.18 -0.96 -2.04
CA ASP A 451 -15.41 -1.56 -1.52
C ASP A 451 -15.33 -1.78 0.01
N HIS A 452 -14.15 -2.15 0.53
CA HIS A 452 -13.90 -2.17 1.97
C HIS A 452 -14.04 -0.77 2.59
N ILE A 453 -13.44 0.27 1.99
CA ILE A 453 -13.55 1.66 2.47
C ILE A 453 -15.01 2.11 2.52
N LEU A 454 -15.78 1.87 1.45
CA LEU A 454 -17.20 2.23 1.37
C LEU A 454 -18.03 1.53 2.43
N THR A 455 -17.83 0.23 2.60
CA THR A 455 -18.51 -0.57 3.64
C THR A 455 -18.16 -0.08 5.05
N LYS A 456 -16.88 0.26 5.27
CA LYS A 456 -16.38 0.77 6.56
C LYS A 456 -16.99 2.13 6.91
N ILE A 457 -17.07 3.08 5.96
CA ILE A 457 -17.67 4.39 6.21
C ILE A 457 -19.18 4.30 6.43
N GLU A 458 -19.88 3.42 5.73
CA GLU A 458 -21.28 3.17 5.98
C GLU A 458 -21.50 2.62 7.40
N ARG A 459 -20.77 1.58 7.78
CA ARG A 459 -20.93 0.92 9.08
C ARG A 459 -20.50 1.79 10.27
N LYS A 460 -19.30 2.39 10.20
CA LYS A 460 -18.72 3.15 11.34
C LYS A 460 -19.26 4.56 11.45
N TYR A 461 -19.58 5.20 10.33
CA TYR A 461 -19.91 6.64 10.29
C TYR A 461 -21.32 6.91 9.75
N GLY A 462 -22.04 5.90 9.28
CA GLY A 462 -23.42 6.03 8.79
C GLY A 462 -23.54 6.93 7.55
N VAL A 463 -22.55 6.89 6.65
CA VAL A 463 -22.53 7.63 5.40
C VAL A 463 -22.40 6.67 4.24
N LYS A 464 -23.35 6.75 3.29
CA LYS A 464 -23.27 6.04 2.02
C LYS A 464 -22.75 6.95 0.93
N ALA A 465 -21.85 6.43 0.12
CA ALA A 465 -21.26 7.14 -1.00
C ALA A 465 -21.41 6.36 -2.30
N LYS A 466 -21.49 7.11 -3.41
CA LYS A 466 -21.48 6.59 -4.78
C LYS A 466 -20.22 7.02 -5.48
N GLN A 467 -19.78 6.19 -6.41
CA GLN A 467 -18.69 6.52 -7.33
C GLN A 467 -19.23 7.38 -8.48
N GLU A 468 -18.45 8.38 -8.85
CA GLU A 468 -18.63 9.16 -10.07
C GLU A 468 -17.36 9.10 -10.91
N ASP A 469 -17.49 9.43 -12.20
CA ASP A 469 -16.34 9.55 -13.07
C ASP A 469 -15.42 10.67 -12.59
N VAL A 470 -14.13 10.42 -12.60
CA VAL A 470 -13.12 11.43 -12.28
C VAL A 470 -13.12 12.49 -13.36
N TYR A 471 -13.18 13.75 -12.93
CA TYR A 471 -13.12 14.89 -13.85
C TYR A 471 -11.78 14.92 -14.59
N ILE A 472 -11.85 14.92 -15.91
CA ILE A 472 -10.66 15.07 -16.77
C ILE A 472 -10.47 16.57 -17.01
N PRO A 473 -9.32 17.15 -16.65
CA PRO A 473 -9.06 18.58 -16.81
C PRO A 473 -8.71 18.93 -18.25
N TYR A 474 -9.69 18.79 -19.16
CA TYR A 474 -9.54 19.26 -20.53
C TYR A 474 -9.24 20.76 -20.59
N ARG A 475 -8.64 21.21 -21.69
CA ARG A 475 -8.41 22.63 -22.00
C ARG A 475 -8.98 22.96 -23.37
N GLU A 476 -9.34 24.22 -23.57
CA GLU A 476 -9.72 24.76 -24.86
C GLU A 476 -8.55 25.53 -25.46
N THR A 477 -8.44 25.56 -26.78
CA THR A 477 -7.51 26.45 -27.49
C THR A 477 -7.99 26.70 -28.92
N ILE A 478 -7.24 27.51 -29.69
CA ILE A 478 -7.54 27.89 -31.07
C ILE A 478 -6.38 27.55 -31.99
N LYS A 479 -6.67 27.27 -33.24
CA LYS A 479 -5.66 26.95 -34.28
C LYS A 479 -5.37 28.08 -35.26
N SER A 480 -6.24 29.06 -35.35
CA SER A 480 -6.09 30.16 -36.33
C SER A 480 -6.40 31.51 -35.71
N LYS A 481 -5.91 32.56 -36.33
CA LYS A 481 -6.21 33.92 -35.96
C LYS A 481 -7.65 34.29 -36.36
N ALA A 482 -8.32 35.09 -35.49
CA ALA A 482 -9.60 35.68 -35.79
C ALA A 482 -9.69 37.08 -35.13
N THR A 483 -10.55 37.90 -35.70
CA THR A 483 -10.82 39.28 -35.20
C THR A 483 -12.32 39.43 -34.98
N ALA A 484 -12.72 39.96 -33.86
CA ALA A 484 -14.14 40.25 -33.63
C ALA A 484 -14.39 41.53 -32.86
N GLU A 485 -15.55 42.12 -33.15
CA GLU A 485 -16.11 43.26 -32.44
C GLU A 485 -17.00 42.80 -31.28
N GLY A 486 -16.77 43.37 -30.09
CA GLY A 486 -17.67 43.29 -28.93
C GLY A 486 -18.25 44.63 -28.57
N LYS A 487 -19.58 44.76 -28.59
CA LYS A 487 -20.28 46.01 -28.30
C LYS A 487 -21.39 45.79 -27.30
N HIS A 488 -21.19 46.30 -26.12
CA HIS A 488 -22.22 46.34 -25.08
C HIS A 488 -22.86 47.69 -25.01
N LYS A 489 -24.14 47.79 -25.43
CA LYS A 489 -24.96 48.99 -25.33
C LYS A 489 -26.27 48.62 -24.67
N LYS A 490 -26.55 49.18 -23.50
CA LYS A 490 -27.80 48.98 -22.79
C LYS A 490 -28.33 50.34 -22.30
N GLN A 491 -29.54 50.64 -22.62
CA GLN A 491 -30.22 51.85 -22.20
C GLN A 491 -31.50 51.46 -21.47
N SER A 492 -31.54 51.66 -20.17
CA SER A 492 -32.70 51.35 -19.32
C SER A 492 -32.89 52.49 -18.30
N GLY A 493 -33.51 53.59 -18.73
CA GLY A 493 -33.92 54.69 -17.85
C GLY A 493 -32.86 55.21 -16.88
N GLY A 494 -32.18 56.33 -17.17
CA GLY A 494 -31.07 56.85 -16.38
C GLY A 494 -29.72 56.73 -17.10
N HIS A 495 -28.61 56.51 -16.36
CA HIS A 495 -27.30 56.29 -16.96
C HIS A 495 -27.29 54.99 -17.77
N GLY A 496 -26.90 55.04 -19.05
CA GLY A 496 -26.72 53.91 -19.93
C GLY A 496 -25.45 53.12 -19.60
N GLN A 497 -25.25 51.98 -20.29
CA GLN A 497 -24.01 51.20 -20.26
C GLN A 497 -23.45 51.15 -21.67
N PHE A 498 -22.19 51.52 -21.83
CA PHE A 498 -21.52 51.49 -23.14
C PHE A 498 -20.08 50.97 -23.01
N GLY A 499 -19.76 49.96 -23.75
CA GLY A 499 -18.39 49.41 -23.92
C GLY A 499 -18.25 48.85 -25.33
N HIS A 500 -17.17 49.19 -26.02
CA HIS A 500 -16.95 48.74 -27.38
C HIS A 500 -15.45 48.45 -27.61
N VAL A 501 -15.12 47.24 -28.06
CA VAL A 501 -13.75 46.79 -28.30
C VAL A 501 -13.64 45.94 -29.55
N PHE A 502 -12.48 45.99 -30.21
CA PHE A 502 -12.06 45.04 -31.21
C PHE A 502 -10.91 44.23 -30.64
N LEU A 503 -11.06 42.91 -30.71
CA LEU A 503 -10.05 41.96 -30.23
C LEU A 503 -9.54 41.09 -31.38
N ASP A 504 -8.23 41.02 -31.54
CA ASP A 504 -7.56 40.02 -32.31
C ASP A 504 -7.17 38.87 -31.37
N ILE A 505 -7.50 37.64 -31.78
CA ILE A 505 -7.05 36.42 -31.06
C ILE A 505 -6.15 35.59 -31.98
N GLU A 506 -5.09 35.05 -31.43
CA GLU A 506 -4.16 34.20 -32.18
C GLU A 506 -3.57 33.10 -31.26
N PRO A 507 -3.19 31.91 -31.82
CA PRO A 507 -2.52 30.89 -31.04
C PRO A 507 -1.21 31.41 -30.47
N LEU A 508 -0.93 31.08 -29.21
CA LEU A 508 0.32 31.40 -28.53
C LEU A 508 1.22 30.17 -28.50
N THR A 509 2.44 30.33 -29.00
CA THR A 509 3.43 29.22 -29.12
C THR A 509 4.63 29.37 -28.19
N THR A 510 4.57 30.33 -27.27
CA THR A 510 5.70 30.68 -26.37
C THR A 510 5.79 29.82 -25.11
N GLY A 511 4.83 28.92 -24.87
CA GLY A 511 4.73 28.15 -23.64
C GLY A 511 3.98 28.85 -22.49
N GLU A 512 3.65 30.14 -22.67
CA GLU A 512 2.81 30.86 -21.71
C GLU A 512 1.33 30.55 -21.97
N PRO A 513 0.51 30.34 -20.94
CA PRO A 513 -0.89 29.96 -21.11
C PRO A 513 -1.76 31.08 -21.69
N PHE A 514 -1.39 32.35 -21.50
CA PHE A 514 -2.13 33.51 -21.94
C PHE A 514 -1.26 34.75 -22.05
N GLU A 515 -1.44 35.54 -23.12
CA GLU A 515 -0.83 36.86 -23.31
C GLU A 515 -1.89 37.89 -23.67
N PHE A 516 -1.90 39.04 -23.01
CA PHE A 516 -2.72 40.19 -23.37
C PHE A 516 -1.85 41.35 -23.87
N VAL A 517 -2.19 41.91 -25.03
CA VAL A 517 -1.44 42.97 -25.66
C VAL A 517 -2.37 44.16 -25.92
N ASP A 518 -1.96 45.36 -25.48
CA ASP A 518 -2.60 46.61 -25.80
C ASP A 518 -1.95 47.27 -27.01
N LYS A 519 -2.72 47.44 -28.07
CA LYS A 519 -2.33 48.18 -29.30
C LYS A 519 -3.26 49.34 -29.60
N ILE A 520 -3.91 49.90 -28.61
CA ILE A 520 -4.79 51.08 -28.78
C ILE A 520 -4.00 52.28 -29.25
N PHE A 521 -4.46 52.88 -30.33
CA PHE A 521 -3.95 54.14 -30.87
C PHE A 521 -4.96 55.28 -30.68
N GLY A 522 -4.49 56.51 -30.43
CA GLY A 522 -5.33 57.70 -30.40
C GLY A 522 -6.33 57.78 -29.23
N GLY A 523 -6.27 56.87 -28.25
CA GLY A 523 -7.15 56.88 -27.07
C GLY A 523 -8.57 56.38 -27.37
N ALA A 524 -8.76 55.55 -28.39
CA ALA A 524 -10.04 54.94 -28.76
C ALA A 524 -10.70 54.21 -27.58
N VAL A 525 -9.92 53.56 -26.76
CA VAL A 525 -10.29 53.04 -25.42
C VAL A 525 -9.46 53.79 -24.39
N PRO A 526 -10.10 54.54 -23.43
CA PRO A 526 -9.36 55.21 -22.36
C PRO A 526 -8.53 54.24 -21.52
N LYS A 527 -7.29 54.62 -21.17
CA LYS A 527 -6.34 53.77 -20.43
C LYS A 527 -6.91 53.16 -19.16
N GLN A 528 -7.80 53.85 -18.47
CA GLN A 528 -8.48 53.40 -17.26
C GLN A 528 -9.37 52.14 -17.47
N TYR A 529 -9.86 51.90 -18.69
CA TYR A 529 -10.74 50.76 -19.02
C TYR A 529 -9.99 49.56 -19.60
N ILE A 530 -8.72 49.71 -20.00
CA ILE A 530 -7.91 48.61 -20.56
C ILE A 530 -7.75 47.46 -19.55
N PRO A 531 -7.47 47.69 -18.26
CA PRO A 531 -7.44 46.60 -17.26
C PRO A 531 -8.80 45.88 -17.12
N ALA A 532 -9.90 46.57 -17.31
CA ALA A 532 -11.23 45.97 -17.29
C ALA A 532 -11.47 45.05 -18.49
N VAL A 533 -10.97 45.45 -19.69
CA VAL A 533 -10.97 44.58 -20.89
C VAL A 533 -10.15 43.30 -20.64
N GLU A 534 -8.91 43.44 -20.16
CA GLU A 534 -8.05 42.29 -19.83
C GLU A 534 -8.71 41.36 -18.80
N LYS A 535 -9.29 41.92 -17.75
CA LYS A 535 -10.04 41.14 -16.75
C LYS A 535 -11.23 40.42 -17.37
N GLY A 536 -11.97 41.05 -18.27
CA GLY A 536 -13.09 40.46 -18.98
C GLY A 536 -12.63 39.32 -19.91
N VAL A 537 -11.49 39.47 -20.55
CA VAL A 537 -10.85 38.40 -21.34
C VAL A 537 -10.48 37.21 -20.45
N ARG A 538 -9.74 37.43 -19.36
CA ARG A 538 -9.29 36.35 -18.44
C ARG A 538 -10.47 35.56 -17.88
N GLU A 539 -11.47 36.24 -17.34
CA GLU A 539 -12.64 35.56 -16.76
C GLU A 539 -13.47 34.80 -17.81
N THR A 540 -13.43 35.24 -19.08
CA THR A 540 -14.10 34.52 -20.17
C THR A 540 -13.32 33.28 -20.61
N LEU A 541 -12.01 33.39 -20.70
CA LEU A 541 -11.13 32.26 -21.01
C LEU A 541 -11.14 31.19 -19.90
N GLU A 542 -11.18 31.62 -18.63
CA GLU A 542 -11.32 30.70 -17.49
C GLU A 542 -12.62 29.89 -17.50
N LYS A 543 -13.70 30.46 -18.02
CA LYS A 543 -14.99 29.78 -18.14
C LYS A 543 -15.10 28.87 -19.35
N GLY A 544 -14.22 29.04 -20.32
CA GLY A 544 -14.28 28.36 -21.62
C GLY A 544 -15.42 28.85 -22.52
N LEU A 545 -15.32 28.53 -23.78
CA LEU A 545 -16.25 28.99 -24.83
C LEU A 545 -16.76 27.88 -25.74
N ILE A 546 -16.22 26.65 -25.63
CA ILE A 546 -16.57 25.49 -26.43
C ILE A 546 -17.38 24.49 -25.60
N ALA A 547 -16.78 23.99 -24.53
CA ALA A 547 -17.34 22.96 -23.64
C ALA A 547 -17.24 23.36 -22.15
N GLY A 548 -16.84 24.60 -21.85
CA GLY A 548 -16.73 25.11 -20.50
C GLY A 548 -15.42 24.74 -19.79
N PHE A 549 -14.37 24.40 -20.55
CA PHE A 549 -13.03 24.18 -20.01
C PHE A 549 -12.15 25.42 -20.16
N PRO A 550 -11.23 25.70 -19.22
CA PRO A 550 -10.34 26.84 -19.33
C PRO A 550 -9.58 26.86 -20.66
N MET A 551 -9.55 28.00 -21.33
CA MET A 551 -8.84 28.19 -22.59
C MET A 551 -7.40 28.63 -22.33
N ILE A 552 -6.45 27.96 -22.98
CA ILE A 552 -5.00 28.20 -22.83
C ILE A 552 -4.35 28.40 -24.20
N ASN A 553 -3.08 28.84 -24.18
CA ASN A 553 -2.26 29.06 -25.38
C ASN A 553 -2.90 30.07 -26.36
N VAL A 554 -3.47 31.16 -25.81
CA VAL A 554 -4.15 32.19 -26.58
C VAL A 554 -3.53 33.55 -26.28
N LYS A 555 -3.17 34.28 -27.35
CA LYS A 555 -2.82 35.69 -27.28
C LYS A 555 -4.00 36.52 -27.74
N VAL A 556 -4.36 37.51 -26.93
CA VAL A 556 -5.45 38.45 -27.18
C VAL A 556 -4.88 39.87 -27.31
N THR A 557 -5.10 40.48 -28.44
CA THR A 557 -4.68 41.88 -28.69
C THR A 557 -5.88 42.79 -28.77
N LEU A 558 -5.91 43.80 -27.93
CA LEU A 558 -6.88 44.88 -28.03
C LEU A 558 -6.39 45.88 -29.09
N THR A 559 -7.09 45.95 -30.22
CA THR A 559 -6.66 46.71 -31.41
C THR A 559 -7.37 48.03 -31.56
N ASP A 560 -8.68 48.10 -31.25
CA ASP A 560 -9.49 49.30 -31.37
C ASP A 560 -10.71 49.24 -30.47
N GLY A 561 -11.49 50.33 -30.44
CA GLY A 561 -12.72 50.40 -29.66
C GLY A 561 -13.36 51.80 -29.72
N SER A 562 -14.37 52.03 -28.92
CA SER A 562 -14.91 53.36 -28.67
C SER A 562 -15.53 53.44 -27.29
N TYR A 563 -15.65 54.65 -26.78
CA TYR A 563 -16.26 54.91 -25.47
C TYR A 563 -17.30 56.01 -25.57
N HIS A 564 -18.17 56.05 -24.57
CA HIS A 564 -19.15 57.14 -24.40
C HIS A 564 -18.79 57.90 -23.13
N PRO A 565 -18.69 59.27 -23.19
CA PRO A 565 -18.21 60.06 -22.06
C PRO A 565 -19.00 59.90 -20.75
N VAL A 566 -20.28 59.53 -20.84
CA VAL A 566 -21.18 59.41 -19.68
C VAL A 566 -21.53 57.95 -19.34
N ASP A 567 -21.73 57.08 -20.36
CA ASP A 567 -22.28 55.74 -20.18
C ASP A 567 -21.21 54.62 -20.13
N SER A 568 -19.95 54.95 -20.35
CA SER A 568 -18.86 53.99 -20.28
C SER A 568 -18.46 53.66 -18.85
N SER A 569 -18.26 52.39 -18.57
CA SER A 569 -17.84 51.88 -17.27
C SER A 569 -16.95 50.65 -17.45
N GLU A 570 -16.15 50.34 -16.42
CA GLU A 570 -15.32 49.10 -16.38
C GLU A 570 -16.17 47.87 -16.65
N MET A 571 -17.38 47.79 -16.05
CA MET A 571 -18.27 46.65 -16.27
C MET A 571 -18.74 46.52 -17.71
N ALA A 572 -19.02 47.65 -18.38
CA ALA A 572 -19.44 47.66 -19.79
C ALA A 572 -18.31 47.15 -20.72
N PHE A 573 -17.05 47.57 -20.47
CA PHE A 573 -15.88 47.08 -21.22
C PHE A 573 -15.58 45.63 -20.96
N LYS A 574 -15.74 45.18 -19.72
CA LYS A 574 -15.62 43.76 -19.36
C LYS A 574 -16.62 42.89 -20.14
N VAL A 575 -17.87 43.28 -20.21
CA VAL A 575 -18.91 42.60 -20.99
C VAL A 575 -18.63 42.66 -22.49
N ALA A 576 -18.17 43.80 -23.01
CA ALA A 576 -17.82 43.97 -24.41
C ALA A 576 -16.67 43.01 -24.80
N ALA A 577 -15.65 42.89 -23.96
CA ALA A 577 -14.54 41.93 -24.16
C ALA A 577 -15.04 40.48 -24.23
N ALA A 578 -15.92 40.07 -23.32
CA ALA A 578 -16.52 38.74 -23.35
C ALA A 578 -17.35 38.48 -24.62
N GLN A 579 -18.09 39.49 -25.11
CA GLN A 579 -18.85 39.40 -26.36
C GLN A 579 -17.95 39.27 -27.58
N ALA A 580 -16.81 39.99 -27.62
CA ALA A 580 -15.83 39.90 -28.70
C ALA A 580 -15.24 38.46 -28.75
N LEU A 581 -14.81 37.90 -27.61
CA LEU A 581 -14.28 36.56 -27.55
C LEU A 581 -15.30 35.49 -28.00
N LYS A 582 -16.56 35.60 -27.55
CA LYS A 582 -17.63 34.68 -27.96
C LYS A 582 -17.86 34.63 -29.46
N LYS A 583 -17.57 35.74 -30.17
CA LYS A 583 -17.64 35.77 -31.64
C LYS A 583 -16.35 35.33 -32.31
N ALA A 584 -15.18 35.70 -31.78
CA ALA A 584 -13.89 35.41 -32.38
C ALA A 584 -13.51 33.92 -32.25
N VAL A 585 -13.78 33.28 -31.12
CA VAL A 585 -13.34 31.88 -30.87
C VAL A 585 -13.94 30.90 -31.89
N PRO A 586 -15.23 30.91 -32.23
CA PRO A 586 -15.77 29.99 -33.25
C PRO A 586 -15.11 30.12 -34.63
N GLU A 587 -14.65 31.32 -35.00
CA GLU A 587 -13.98 31.58 -36.28
C GLU A 587 -12.49 31.15 -36.26
N ALA A 588 -11.93 31.05 -35.07
CA ALA A 588 -10.50 30.72 -34.84
C ALA A 588 -10.18 29.21 -34.87
N LYS A 589 -11.07 28.36 -35.36
CA LYS A 589 -10.94 26.88 -35.36
C LYS A 589 -10.63 26.35 -33.97
N PRO A 590 -11.58 26.45 -33.06
CA PRO A 590 -11.38 25.99 -31.66
C PRO A 590 -11.24 24.46 -31.58
N ILE A 591 -10.41 24.00 -30.65
CA ILE A 591 -10.17 22.60 -30.36
C ILE A 591 -10.13 22.36 -28.85
N LEU A 592 -10.33 21.11 -28.44
CA LEU A 592 -10.06 20.65 -27.09
C LEU A 592 -8.66 20.01 -27.02
N LEU A 593 -8.02 20.21 -25.88
CA LEU A 593 -6.78 19.57 -25.46
C LEU A 593 -7.06 18.62 -24.31
N GLU A 594 -6.42 17.46 -24.33
CA GLU A 594 -6.47 16.47 -23.25
C GLU A 594 -5.10 16.34 -22.56
N PRO A 595 -5.08 16.10 -21.24
CA PRO A 595 -3.83 15.92 -20.53
C PRO A 595 -3.22 14.54 -20.86
N ILE A 596 -1.95 14.55 -21.28
CA ILE A 596 -1.14 13.37 -21.56
C ILE A 596 -0.22 13.11 -20.37
N TYR A 597 -0.10 11.85 -19.99
CA TYR A 597 0.76 11.40 -18.91
C TYR A 597 1.87 10.50 -19.44
N ASN A 598 3.08 10.68 -18.91
CA ASN A 598 4.13 9.68 -19.00
C ASN A 598 3.78 8.54 -18.05
N VAL A 599 3.72 7.33 -18.55
CA VAL A 599 3.36 6.14 -17.79
C VAL A 599 4.51 5.14 -17.90
N ASP A 600 5.09 4.77 -16.73
CA ASP A 600 6.13 3.78 -16.60
C ASP A 600 5.53 2.52 -15.97
N VAL A 601 5.43 1.42 -16.75
CA VAL A 601 4.87 0.15 -16.28
C VAL A 601 5.97 -0.86 -16.04
N VAL A 602 6.03 -1.36 -14.80
CA VAL A 602 7.01 -2.35 -14.35
C VAL A 602 6.35 -3.73 -14.35
N ILE A 603 6.83 -4.64 -15.18
CA ILE A 603 6.24 -5.96 -15.40
C ILE A 603 7.31 -7.03 -15.63
N PRO A 604 7.00 -8.33 -15.41
CA PRO A 604 7.79 -9.41 -15.96
C PRO A 604 7.82 -9.36 -17.50
N GLU A 605 8.96 -9.72 -18.08
CA GLU A 605 9.21 -9.66 -19.52
C GLU A 605 8.17 -10.43 -20.34
N ASP A 606 7.63 -11.52 -19.81
CA ASP A 606 6.61 -12.36 -20.47
C ASP A 606 5.32 -11.60 -20.82
N TYR A 607 4.98 -10.54 -20.08
CA TYR A 607 3.77 -9.73 -20.29
C TYR A 607 3.98 -8.50 -21.17
N MET A 608 5.18 -8.30 -21.70
CA MET A 608 5.53 -7.13 -22.50
C MET A 608 4.58 -6.91 -23.68
N GLY A 609 4.30 -7.98 -24.44
CA GLY A 609 3.44 -7.90 -25.62
C GLY A 609 2.02 -7.46 -25.29
N ASP A 610 1.46 -7.99 -24.21
CA ASP A 610 0.09 -7.68 -23.78
C ASP A 610 -0.04 -6.21 -23.34
N VAL A 611 0.93 -5.71 -22.57
CA VAL A 611 0.94 -4.31 -22.09
C VAL A 611 1.14 -3.33 -23.26
N MET A 612 2.01 -3.64 -24.22
CA MET A 612 2.20 -2.80 -25.40
C MET A 612 0.94 -2.78 -26.29
N GLY A 613 0.27 -3.92 -26.42
CA GLY A 613 -1.01 -4.04 -27.13
C GLY A 613 -2.12 -3.23 -26.47
N ASP A 614 -2.22 -3.29 -25.14
CA ASP A 614 -3.20 -2.52 -24.37
C ASP A 614 -2.96 -1.01 -24.49
N PHE A 615 -1.71 -0.53 -24.39
CA PHE A 615 -1.42 0.88 -24.61
C PHE A 615 -1.79 1.36 -26.00
N SER A 616 -1.57 0.53 -27.02
CA SER A 616 -1.98 0.87 -28.39
C SER A 616 -3.51 1.04 -28.49
N SER A 617 -4.28 0.21 -27.78
CA SER A 617 -5.75 0.33 -27.70
C SER A 617 -6.22 1.58 -26.96
N ARG A 618 -5.42 2.08 -26.01
CA ARG A 618 -5.64 3.29 -25.20
C ARG A 618 -5.08 4.56 -25.82
N ARG A 619 -4.86 4.57 -27.10
CA ARG A 619 -4.24 5.72 -27.82
C ARG A 619 -2.85 6.08 -27.26
N GLY A 620 -2.22 5.16 -26.56
CA GLY A 620 -0.91 5.36 -25.97
C GLY A 620 0.21 5.31 -27.01
N ARG A 621 1.18 6.21 -26.87
CA ARG A 621 2.40 6.24 -27.66
C ARG A 621 3.55 5.60 -26.87
N ILE A 622 4.02 4.43 -27.31
CA ILE A 622 5.13 3.73 -26.64
C ILE A 622 6.42 4.50 -26.96
N LEU A 623 7.16 4.86 -25.91
CA LEU A 623 8.42 5.59 -26.00
C LEU A 623 9.63 4.65 -26.01
N GLY A 624 9.51 3.50 -25.37
CA GLY A 624 10.57 2.51 -25.27
C GLY A 624 10.39 1.54 -24.14
N MET A 625 11.39 0.69 -23.94
CA MET A 625 11.45 -0.26 -22.85
C MET A 625 12.86 -0.35 -22.28
N GLU A 626 12.98 -0.64 -21.00
CA GLU A 626 14.25 -0.77 -20.29
C GLU A 626 14.19 -1.98 -19.37
N HIS A 627 15.32 -2.72 -19.21
CA HIS A 627 15.40 -3.72 -18.14
C HIS A 627 15.49 -3.04 -16.79
N HIS A 628 14.76 -3.58 -15.81
CA HIS A 628 14.80 -3.05 -14.45
C HIS A 628 16.20 -3.22 -13.85
N ARG A 629 16.79 -2.13 -13.33
CA ARG A 629 18.20 -2.07 -12.89
C ARG A 629 18.58 -3.13 -11.86
N ASN A 630 17.67 -3.51 -10.98
CA ASN A 630 17.94 -4.36 -9.82
C ASN A 630 17.17 -5.70 -9.82
N ARG A 631 16.36 -5.98 -10.87
CA ARG A 631 15.54 -7.20 -10.93
C ARG A 631 15.67 -7.85 -12.32
N LYS A 632 16.25 -9.05 -12.35
CA LYS A 632 16.39 -9.83 -13.59
C LYS A 632 15.02 -10.33 -14.07
N GLY A 633 14.75 -10.27 -15.36
CA GLY A 633 13.47 -10.69 -15.96
C GLY A 633 12.30 -9.71 -15.74
N ILE A 634 12.58 -8.51 -15.19
CA ILE A 634 11.62 -7.42 -15.07
C ILE A 634 11.99 -6.32 -16.04
N ILE A 635 11.00 -5.77 -16.71
CA ILE A 635 11.14 -4.65 -17.65
C ILE A 635 10.28 -3.46 -17.23
N VAL A 636 10.65 -2.29 -17.71
CA VAL A 636 9.87 -1.05 -17.59
C VAL A 636 9.45 -0.64 -19.00
N VAL A 637 8.16 -0.68 -19.25
CA VAL A 637 7.57 -0.17 -20.51
C VAL A 637 7.17 1.29 -20.29
N LYS A 638 7.68 2.18 -21.13
CA LYS A 638 7.42 3.63 -21.06
C LYS A 638 6.47 4.04 -22.18
N ALA A 639 5.41 4.75 -21.84
CA ALA A 639 4.43 5.23 -22.80
C ALA A 639 3.91 6.63 -22.42
N GLN A 640 3.37 7.34 -23.40
CA GLN A 640 2.56 8.53 -23.20
C GLN A 640 1.11 8.20 -23.50
N VAL A 641 0.22 8.45 -22.54
CA VAL A 641 -1.17 8.02 -22.63
C VAL A 641 -2.09 9.16 -22.16
N PRO A 642 -3.22 9.41 -22.85
CA PRO A 642 -4.22 10.36 -22.38
C PRO A 642 -4.82 9.91 -21.02
N LEU A 643 -4.99 10.86 -20.10
CA LEU A 643 -5.54 10.56 -18.78
C LEU A 643 -6.92 9.88 -18.85
N ALA A 644 -7.73 10.28 -19.81
CA ALA A 644 -9.06 9.70 -20.02
C ALA A 644 -9.04 8.17 -20.28
N GLU A 645 -7.95 7.67 -20.88
CA GLU A 645 -7.77 6.24 -21.20
C GLU A 645 -7.17 5.44 -20.03
N MET A 646 -6.73 6.11 -18.97
CA MET A 646 -6.15 5.47 -17.79
C MET A 646 -7.19 5.06 -16.74
N LYS A 647 -8.48 5.35 -17.00
CA LYS A 647 -9.59 4.83 -16.19
C LYS A 647 -9.48 3.30 -16.14
N ASP A 648 -9.62 2.73 -14.97
CA ASP A 648 -9.59 1.29 -14.71
C ASP A 648 -8.26 0.57 -15.10
N TYR A 649 -7.21 1.29 -15.47
CA TYR A 649 -5.95 0.69 -15.91
C TYR A 649 -5.31 -0.20 -14.85
N VAL A 650 -5.43 0.14 -13.56
CA VAL A 650 -4.94 -0.69 -12.44
C VAL A 650 -5.53 -2.10 -12.50
N THR A 651 -6.84 -2.20 -12.68
CA THR A 651 -7.57 -3.49 -12.71
C THR A 651 -7.18 -4.29 -13.95
N VAL A 652 -7.11 -3.63 -15.11
CA VAL A 652 -6.73 -4.26 -16.37
C VAL A 652 -5.27 -4.74 -16.34
N LEU A 653 -4.34 -3.92 -15.85
CA LEU A 653 -2.93 -4.28 -15.70
C LEU A 653 -2.76 -5.50 -14.79
N ARG A 654 -3.44 -5.53 -13.65
CA ARG A 654 -3.40 -6.67 -12.73
C ARG A 654 -3.94 -7.94 -13.37
N SER A 655 -5.05 -7.84 -14.09
CA SER A 655 -5.61 -8.99 -14.82
C SER A 655 -4.65 -9.53 -15.86
N MET A 656 -4.06 -8.66 -16.71
CA MET A 656 -3.11 -9.05 -17.74
C MET A 656 -1.83 -9.68 -17.18
N THR A 657 -1.33 -9.12 -16.08
CA THR A 657 -0.02 -9.51 -15.52
C THR A 657 -0.14 -10.46 -14.33
N GLN A 658 -1.34 -11.03 -14.12
CA GLN A 658 -1.62 -11.84 -12.93
C GLN A 658 -1.24 -11.10 -11.63
N GLY A 659 -1.45 -9.76 -11.59
CA GLY A 659 -1.14 -8.87 -10.47
C GLY A 659 0.33 -8.53 -10.28
N LYS A 660 1.25 -8.99 -11.13
CA LYS A 660 2.70 -8.70 -11.04
C LYS A 660 3.04 -7.29 -11.55
N GLY A 661 2.16 -6.68 -12.35
CA GLY A 661 2.35 -5.36 -12.92
C GLY A 661 2.08 -4.23 -11.93
N THR A 662 2.97 -3.24 -11.95
CA THR A 662 2.78 -1.96 -11.27
C THR A 662 3.10 -0.82 -12.24
N PHE A 663 2.54 0.36 -12.01
CA PHE A 663 2.89 1.50 -12.84
C PHE A 663 3.03 2.77 -12.01
N ASN A 664 3.66 3.77 -12.61
CA ASN A 664 3.66 5.15 -12.14
C ASN A 664 3.24 6.04 -13.30
N MET A 665 2.61 7.19 -12.99
CA MET A 665 2.26 8.15 -14.03
C MET A 665 2.52 9.58 -13.57
N GLU A 666 3.00 10.41 -14.49
CA GLU A 666 3.33 11.81 -14.26
C GLU A 666 2.79 12.65 -15.42
N PHE A 667 2.21 13.82 -15.10
CA PHE A 667 1.73 14.73 -16.12
C PHE A 667 2.88 15.14 -17.05
N PHE A 668 2.64 15.07 -18.36
CA PHE A 668 3.61 15.46 -19.38
C PHE A 668 3.24 16.79 -20.02
N ASP A 669 2.12 16.84 -20.77
CA ASP A 669 1.69 18.01 -21.52
C ASP A 669 0.21 17.85 -21.93
N TYR A 670 -0.30 18.83 -22.64
CA TYR A 670 -1.61 18.81 -23.27
C TYR A 670 -1.47 18.55 -24.78
N GLU A 671 -2.24 17.59 -25.34
CA GLU A 671 -2.30 17.31 -26.77
C GLU A 671 -3.74 17.41 -27.29
N GLU A 672 -3.90 17.62 -28.60
CA GLU A 672 -5.19 17.75 -29.25
C GLU A 672 -6.05 16.50 -29.15
N VAL A 673 -7.28 16.64 -28.70
CA VAL A 673 -8.28 15.57 -28.69
C VAL A 673 -8.71 15.22 -30.11
N PRO A 674 -8.77 13.94 -30.50
CA PRO A 674 -9.31 13.54 -31.81
C PRO A 674 -10.73 14.06 -32.02
N LYS A 675 -11.04 14.56 -33.21
CA LYS A 675 -12.29 15.25 -33.55
C LYS A 675 -13.55 14.52 -33.06
N LYS A 676 -13.61 13.19 -33.31
CA LYS A 676 -14.76 12.38 -32.89
C LYS A 676 -14.98 12.41 -31.36
N ILE A 677 -13.92 12.28 -30.58
CA ILE A 677 -13.96 12.31 -29.11
C ILE A 677 -14.31 13.72 -28.62
N MET A 678 -13.76 14.76 -29.28
CA MET A 678 -14.08 16.15 -28.99
C MET A 678 -15.58 16.42 -29.15
N ASP A 679 -16.18 15.97 -30.24
CA ASP A 679 -17.62 16.14 -30.51
C ASP A 679 -18.47 15.44 -29.42
N GLU A 680 -18.10 14.21 -29.00
CA GLU A 680 -18.75 13.46 -27.91
C GLU A 680 -18.65 14.19 -26.55
N ILE A 681 -17.48 14.78 -26.24
CA ILE A 681 -17.28 15.56 -24.99
C ILE A 681 -18.16 16.82 -24.99
N ILE A 682 -18.23 17.52 -26.13
CA ILE A 682 -19.03 18.73 -26.26
C ILE A 682 -20.52 18.41 -26.10
N GLU A 683 -21.02 17.35 -26.76
CA GLU A 683 -22.42 16.94 -26.65
C GLU A 683 -22.78 16.54 -25.21
N LYS A 684 -21.92 15.78 -24.54
CA LYS A 684 -22.11 15.40 -23.14
C LYS A 684 -22.23 16.62 -22.22
N ARG A 685 -21.36 17.62 -22.39
CA ARG A 685 -21.36 18.85 -21.58
C ARG A 685 -22.54 19.76 -21.83
N GLN A 686 -23.08 19.75 -23.06
CA GLN A 686 -24.27 20.54 -23.40
C GLN A 686 -25.56 19.91 -22.85
N SER A 687 -25.54 18.59 -22.54
CA SER A 687 -26.67 17.86 -21.96
C SER A 687 -26.70 17.90 -20.43
N GLU A 688 -25.58 18.19 -19.77
CA GLU A 688 -25.47 18.44 -18.31
C GLU A 688 -25.91 19.89 -17.94
#